data_fa3850677d384395d9105407ffbe673a
#
_entry.id   fa3850677d384395d9105407ffbe673a
#
_cell.length_a   1.000
_cell.length_b   1.000
_cell.length_c   1.000
_cell.angle_alpha   90.00
_cell.angle_beta   90.00
_cell.angle_gamma   90.00
#
_symmetry.space_group_name_H-M   'P 1'
#
loop_
_entity.id
_entity.type
_entity.pdbx_description
1 polymer ?
#
loop_
_entity_poly.entity_id
_entity_poly.type
_entity_poly.pdbx_seq_one_letter_code
_entity_poly.pdbx_strand_id
1 'polypeptide(L)'
;MKIPKIFLNPIEGGEVNILPVMNIESSSNLDEIDLPQTLPILALRNAVIFPGTVLPITVSREKSLKLVKTIYKSTRVIGTATQKDIKVEDPQLKDLYKVGTSAKILKIIEMPDGGVTIILQGIKKFNLKEIIATEPYLLGTVEYIEDKLPEKNDTDMEAVTDAIKDAALHILKLSPHMPQETGFAIKNIEGGEFLVNFISSGLESEDPAEKMSLLKEDNVKKRAYKLLEILDRQIEILKIKDDIQQKVKSEIDQQQREYYLNNQLKTIQEELGMNGNGEDVSELLEKAADKKWPDYAAKCFEKEIKRLEKTNPNTPEYGIQLNYCEFLVELPWDNISKDNLDLKHAQQVLDKDHFGLETVKERIIEYLAVLKLRGDMKSPIICLYGPPGVGKTSLGKSIAKALGRSYGRISLGGLHDESEIRGHRRTYIGAMSGRIMDTIRKAGYSNPVIVLDEIDKVSSDYKGDPASALLEVLDPEQNTTFHDNYLDIDYDLSKVLFITTANNISAIHPALKDRMEMIPVSGYLAEEKYHIAKDYLIPKQIELHGLAPEQFKLNKAAISTIIDEYTRESGVRNLDKQIAKLARNTAKKIALEEELPALITSKEVKSVLGLPTNMHDIQKGNEAPGVVTGLAWTEMGGEILFVECSLSEGKGVLTTTGNLGDVMKESVMIAYQYIKAHAGLLGIDAEEFQKKDVHIHVPEGAIPKDGPSAGITMVSAMASAFKNKKVKSALAMTGEMTLRGKVLPVGGIKEKILAAKRAGIKSIVLSAENEKDINDIKEIYIKGLEFRYVNTMQDVLEFIF
;
A
#
# COMPACT_ATOMS: atom_id res chain seq x y z
N MET A 1 -34.40 44.30 20.33
CA MET A 1 -34.23 43.94 18.92
C MET A 1 -33.93 42.45 18.84
N LYS A 2 -34.78 41.64 18.21
CA LYS A 2 -34.65 40.16 18.20
C LYS A 2 -33.64 39.78 17.13
N ILE A 3 -32.59 39.11 17.55
CA ILE A 3 -31.57 38.53 16.67
C ILE A 3 -32.22 37.41 15.85
N PRO A 4 -32.04 37.34 14.51
CA PRO A 4 -32.55 36.25 13.70
C PRO A 4 -31.89 34.94 14.11
N LYS A 5 -32.67 33.86 14.17
CA LYS A 5 -32.17 32.51 14.48
C LYS A 5 -31.22 32.07 13.40
N ILE A 6 -30.00 31.69 13.81
CA ILE A 6 -29.03 31.03 12.97
C ILE A 6 -29.54 29.59 12.77
N PHE A 7 -29.89 29.23 11.54
CA PHE A 7 -30.26 27.87 11.20
C PHE A 7 -28.97 27.06 10.95
N LEU A 8 -28.66 26.20 11.90
CA LEU A 8 -27.72 25.12 11.74
C LEU A 8 -28.52 23.86 11.38
N ASN A 9 -28.52 23.43 10.13
CA ASN A 9 -29.00 22.11 9.76
C ASN A 9 -27.77 21.15 9.79
N PRO A 10 -27.77 20.16 10.67
CA PRO A 10 -26.77 19.08 10.58
C PRO A 10 -27.25 18.10 9.51
N ILE A 11 -26.48 18.00 8.42
CA ILE A 11 -26.57 16.88 7.47
C ILE A 11 -25.59 15.82 7.95
N GLU A 12 -26.05 14.57 8.10
CA GLU A 12 -25.24 13.41 8.38
C GLU A 12 -24.18 13.28 7.26
N GLY A 13 -22.91 13.52 7.62
CA GLY A 13 -21.80 13.42 6.67
C GLY A 13 -20.79 14.57 6.67
N GLY A 14 -20.55 15.22 7.79
CA GLY A 14 -19.26 15.89 8.08
C GLY A 14 -18.89 17.17 7.35
N GLU A 15 -19.65 17.74 6.44
CA GLU A 15 -19.40 19.06 5.84
C GLU A 15 -20.51 20.06 6.16
N VAL A 16 -20.15 21.10 6.91
CA VAL A 16 -21.05 22.22 7.20
C VAL A 16 -20.94 23.22 6.05
N ASN A 17 -21.96 23.32 5.21
CA ASN A 17 -22.07 24.40 4.21
C ASN A 17 -22.23 25.74 4.93
N ILE A 18 -21.16 26.54 4.92
CA ILE A 18 -21.05 27.80 5.64
C ILE A 18 -21.45 28.94 4.69
N LEU A 19 -22.69 29.41 4.80
CA LEU A 19 -23.11 30.62 4.12
C LEU A 19 -22.63 31.85 4.90
N PRO A 20 -22.09 32.89 4.22
CA PRO A 20 -21.73 34.14 4.88
C PRO A 20 -22.98 34.85 5.43
N VAL A 21 -22.88 35.33 6.66
CA VAL A 21 -23.97 36.08 7.30
C VAL A 21 -23.84 37.55 6.92
N MET A 22 -24.93 38.20 6.51
CA MET A 22 -24.92 39.63 6.24
C MET A 22 -24.71 40.42 7.53
N ASN A 23 -23.79 41.38 7.47
CA ASN A 23 -23.57 42.30 8.57
C ASN A 23 -24.69 43.37 8.61
N ILE A 24 -25.30 43.55 9.77
CA ILE A 24 -26.36 44.52 10.00
C ILE A 24 -25.81 45.86 10.51
N GLU A 25 -24.53 45.91 10.86
CA GLU A 25 -23.88 47.16 11.24
C GLU A 25 -23.22 47.80 10.01
N SER A 26 -23.61 49.05 9.75
CA SER A 26 -23.12 49.87 8.63
C SER A 26 -21.59 49.95 8.62
N SER A 27 -21.01 49.87 7.41
CA SER A 27 -19.57 49.95 7.11
C SER A 27 -18.84 51.16 7.72
N SER A 28 -19.54 52.15 8.27
CA SER A 28 -18.99 53.35 8.87
C SER A 28 -18.26 53.13 10.21
N ASN A 29 -18.37 51.96 10.87
CA ASN A 29 -17.73 51.71 12.17
C ASN A 29 -16.46 50.80 12.09
N LEU A 30 -16.08 50.31 10.90
CA LEU A 30 -14.93 49.44 10.74
C LEU A 30 -13.62 50.18 10.47
N ASP A 31 -13.69 51.41 9.92
CA ASP A 31 -12.54 52.26 9.59
C ASP A 31 -11.90 52.92 10.83
N GLU A 32 -12.58 52.93 11.97
CA GLU A 32 -12.06 53.51 13.23
C GLU A 32 -11.32 52.52 14.15
N ILE A 33 -11.18 51.24 13.73
CA ILE A 33 -10.46 50.25 14.55
C ILE A 33 -8.96 50.42 14.32
N ASP A 34 -8.24 50.79 15.39
CA ASP A 34 -6.78 50.81 15.38
C ASP A 34 -6.25 49.38 15.24
N LEU A 35 -5.70 49.06 14.06
CA LEU A 35 -5.22 47.73 13.70
C LEU A 35 -3.71 47.61 13.97
N PRO A 36 -3.30 46.78 14.93
CA PRO A 36 -1.89 46.60 15.28
C PRO A 36 -1.11 45.91 14.15
N GLN A 37 0.17 46.27 13.98
CA GLN A 37 1.08 45.65 13.02
C GLN A 37 1.48 44.22 13.41
N THR A 38 1.25 43.81 14.67
CA THR A 38 1.51 42.48 15.15
C THR A 38 0.19 41.84 15.54
N LEU A 39 -0.19 40.76 14.88
CA LEU A 39 -1.46 40.06 15.09
C LEU A 39 -1.25 38.62 15.52
N PRO A 40 -2.09 38.13 16.46
CA PRO A 40 -2.24 36.68 16.67
C PRO A 40 -2.90 36.07 15.43
N ILE A 41 -2.24 35.04 14.84
CA ILE A 41 -2.65 34.46 13.56
C ILE A 41 -3.41 33.16 13.80
N LEU A 42 -4.64 33.13 13.32
CA LEU A 42 -5.45 31.91 13.26
C LEU A 42 -5.29 31.24 11.90
N ALA A 43 -4.70 30.04 11.88
CA ALA A 43 -4.56 29.24 10.68
C ALA A 43 -5.88 28.52 10.33
N LEU A 44 -6.43 28.83 9.16
CA LEU A 44 -7.68 28.24 8.65
C LEU A 44 -7.37 27.08 7.71
N ARG A 45 -8.11 25.97 7.83
CA ARG A 45 -7.89 24.78 6.99
C ARG A 45 -8.52 24.91 5.60
N ASN A 46 -9.79 25.23 5.53
CA ASN A 46 -10.56 25.27 4.27
C ASN A 46 -11.47 26.50 4.16
N ALA A 47 -11.12 27.57 4.83
CA ALA A 47 -11.91 28.81 4.79
C ALA A 47 -11.03 30.00 4.43
N VAL A 48 -11.61 30.96 3.70
CA VAL A 48 -10.98 32.22 3.34
C VAL A 48 -11.94 33.31 3.76
N ILE A 49 -11.47 34.24 4.58
CA ILE A 49 -12.26 35.36 5.06
C ILE A 49 -11.98 36.59 4.17
N PHE A 50 -13.05 37.19 3.67
CA PHE A 50 -12.97 38.42 2.89
C PHE A 50 -13.32 39.65 3.75
N PRO A 51 -12.79 40.84 3.44
CA PRO A 51 -13.18 42.08 4.13
C PRO A 51 -14.68 42.31 4.09
N GLY A 52 -15.27 42.75 5.21
CA GLY A 52 -16.71 43.03 5.37
C GLY A 52 -17.59 41.79 5.58
N THR A 53 -17.12 40.58 5.30
CA THR A 53 -17.93 39.35 5.41
C THR A 53 -17.89 38.77 6.83
N VAL A 54 -18.97 38.09 7.23
CA VAL A 54 -19.09 37.41 8.52
C VAL A 54 -19.19 35.92 8.30
N LEU A 55 -18.25 35.16 8.89
CA LEU A 55 -18.18 33.70 8.73
C LEU A 55 -18.10 32.99 10.07
N PRO A 56 -18.88 31.92 10.30
CA PRO A 56 -18.68 31.01 11.41
C PRO A 56 -17.53 30.05 11.09
N ILE A 57 -16.57 29.90 12.00
CA ILE A 57 -15.40 29.03 11.89
C ILE A 57 -15.33 28.11 13.09
N THR A 58 -15.27 26.81 12.86
CA THR A 58 -15.07 25.80 13.91
C THR A 58 -13.58 25.64 14.22
N VAL A 59 -13.25 25.74 15.47
CA VAL A 59 -11.87 25.67 15.98
C VAL A 59 -11.72 24.45 16.88
N SER A 60 -10.79 23.56 16.51
CA SER A 60 -10.55 22.31 17.22
C SER A 60 -9.11 22.17 17.77
N ARG A 61 -8.13 22.89 17.20
CA ARG A 61 -6.73 22.80 17.60
C ARG A 61 -6.50 23.50 18.93
N GLU A 62 -5.67 22.90 19.80
CA GLU A 62 -5.37 23.43 21.13
C GLU A 62 -4.77 24.85 21.09
N LYS A 63 -3.78 25.11 20.20
CA LYS A 63 -3.19 26.44 20.02
C LYS A 63 -4.21 27.47 19.54
N SER A 64 -5.09 27.08 18.63
CA SER A 64 -6.16 27.94 18.12
C SER A 64 -7.23 28.25 19.17
N LEU A 65 -7.57 27.27 20.01
CA LEU A 65 -8.48 27.45 21.15
C LEU A 65 -7.90 28.40 22.21
N LYS A 66 -6.60 28.25 22.51
CA LYS A 66 -5.87 29.16 23.42
C LYS A 66 -5.87 30.59 22.87
N LEU A 67 -5.57 30.74 21.57
CA LEU A 67 -5.62 32.05 20.89
C LEU A 67 -7.00 32.70 21.05
N VAL A 68 -8.05 31.99 20.64
CA VAL A 68 -9.41 32.54 20.65
C VAL A 68 -9.87 32.94 22.05
N LYS A 69 -9.65 32.05 23.04
CA LYS A 69 -10.05 32.36 24.46
C LYS A 69 -9.28 33.54 25.05
N THR A 70 -8.02 33.72 24.69
CA THR A 70 -7.21 34.82 25.17
C THR A 70 -7.59 36.14 24.54
N ILE A 71 -7.73 36.16 23.20
CA ILE A 71 -7.97 37.39 22.45
C ILE A 71 -9.41 37.87 22.57
N TYR A 72 -10.37 36.98 22.75
CA TYR A 72 -11.77 37.35 22.98
C TYR A 72 -11.97 38.23 24.25
N LYS A 73 -11.12 38.05 25.23
CA LYS A 73 -11.13 38.83 26.48
C LYS A 73 -10.38 40.17 26.37
N SER A 74 -9.63 40.39 25.29
CA SER A 74 -8.80 41.58 25.07
C SER A 74 -9.26 42.39 23.84
N THR A 75 -8.46 42.40 22.80
CA THR A 75 -8.67 43.24 21.60
C THR A 75 -9.75 42.70 20.66
N ARG A 76 -10.07 41.43 20.73
CA ARG A 76 -10.97 40.67 19.84
C ARG A 76 -10.57 40.71 18.35
N VAL A 77 -9.37 41.22 18.03
CA VAL A 77 -8.85 41.28 16.66
C VAL A 77 -7.79 40.23 16.47
N ILE A 78 -7.92 39.43 15.42
CA ILE A 78 -6.99 38.38 15.01
C ILE A 78 -6.66 38.50 13.53
N GLY A 79 -5.53 37.98 13.13
CA GLY A 79 -5.21 37.75 11.72
C GLY A 79 -5.65 36.33 11.33
N THR A 80 -6.27 36.20 10.17
CA THR A 80 -6.61 34.87 9.62
C THR A 80 -5.79 34.59 8.39
N ALA A 81 -5.16 33.43 8.33
CA ALA A 81 -4.37 32.97 7.18
C ALA A 81 -4.74 31.53 6.82
N THR A 82 -5.05 31.28 5.55
CA THR A 82 -5.44 29.96 5.05
C THR A 82 -4.23 29.07 4.85
N GLN A 83 -4.32 27.80 5.17
CA GLN A 83 -3.30 26.79 4.92
C GLN A 83 -3.29 26.39 3.45
N LYS A 84 -2.08 26.06 2.93
CA LYS A 84 -1.90 25.51 1.59
C LYS A 84 -2.22 24.02 1.53
N ASP A 85 -1.92 23.29 2.60
CA ASP A 85 -2.23 21.87 2.74
C ASP A 85 -3.05 21.64 4.02
N ILE A 86 -4.23 21.08 3.86
CA ILE A 86 -5.19 20.81 4.94
C ILE A 86 -4.64 19.79 5.95
N LYS A 87 -3.72 18.91 5.53
CA LYS A 87 -3.17 17.81 6.34
C LYS A 87 -2.16 18.26 7.40
N VAL A 88 -1.63 19.45 7.29
CA VAL A 88 -0.64 19.97 8.24
C VAL A 88 -1.33 20.35 9.55
N GLU A 89 -0.96 19.71 10.66
CA GLU A 89 -1.57 19.98 11.97
C GLU A 89 -1.01 21.24 12.64
N ASP A 90 0.30 21.48 12.58
CA ASP A 90 0.97 22.65 13.16
C ASP A 90 1.66 23.48 12.05
N PRO A 91 0.88 24.35 11.33
CA PRO A 91 1.38 25.07 10.17
C PRO A 91 2.40 26.12 10.53
N GLN A 92 3.51 26.16 9.77
CA GLN A 92 4.52 27.20 9.84
C GLN A 92 4.29 28.25 8.74
N LEU A 93 5.07 29.32 8.70
CA LEU A 93 4.93 30.40 7.70
C LEU A 93 4.90 29.88 6.24
N LYS A 94 5.68 28.85 5.93
CA LYS A 94 5.74 28.24 4.59
C LYS A 94 4.45 27.53 4.19
N ASP A 95 3.70 27.04 5.19
CA ASP A 95 2.48 26.25 5.02
C ASP A 95 1.22 27.13 4.93
N LEU A 96 1.37 28.44 5.16
CA LEU A 96 0.31 29.43 5.09
C LEU A 96 0.39 30.24 3.77
N TYR A 97 -0.75 30.71 3.31
CA TYR A 97 -0.77 31.75 2.30
C TYR A 97 -0.33 33.07 2.93
N LYS A 98 0.48 33.85 2.20
CA LYS A 98 1.01 35.12 2.71
C LYS A 98 -0.06 36.22 2.85
N VAL A 99 -1.09 36.20 2.00
CA VAL A 99 -2.20 37.13 2.08
C VAL A 99 -3.26 36.55 3.00
N GLY A 100 -3.69 37.32 3.96
CA GLY A 100 -4.74 37.00 4.91
C GLY A 100 -5.66 38.19 5.19
N THR A 101 -6.62 37.99 6.07
CA THR A 101 -7.56 39.06 6.48
C THR A 101 -7.57 39.21 7.99
N SER A 102 -7.39 40.43 8.49
CA SER A 102 -7.64 40.75 9.89
C SER A 102 -9.14 40.64 10.18
N ALA A 103 -9.50 40.01 11.27
CA ALA A 103 -10.90 39.75 11.59
C ALA A 103 -11.19 40.01 13.07
N LYS A 104 -12.41 40.51 13.35
CA LYS A 104 -12.94 40.70 14.70
C LYS A 104 -13.74 39.49 15.14
N ILE A 105 -13.51 38.99 16.33
CA ILE A 105 -14.31 37.91 16.93
C ILE A 105 -15.60 38.55 17.49
N LEU A 106 -16.71 38.26 16.83
CA LEU A 106 -18.03 38.77 17.25
C LEU A 106 -18.61 37.94 18.39
N LYS A 107 -18.55 36.62 18.29
CA LYS A 107 -19.14 35.69 19.24
C LYS A 107 -18.39 34.36 19.28
N ILE A 108 -18.40 33.73 20.44
CA ILE A 108 -17.93 32.35 20.64
C ILE A 108 -19.13 31.49 21.00
N ILE A 109 -19.26 30.33 20.38
CA ILE A 109 -20.33 29.34 20.63
C ILE A 109 -19.63 28.03 20.96
N GLU A 110 -19.83 27.54 22.19
CA GLU A 110 -19.35 26.19 22.57
C GLU A 110 -20.39 25.16 22.12
N MET A 111 -19.89 24.13 21.42
CA MET A 111 -20.71 23.04 20.88
C MET A 111 -20.77 21.88 21.90
N PRO A 112 -21.83 21.08 21.91
CA PRO A 112 -21.99 19.95 22.83
C PRO A 112 -20.92 18.86 22.71
N ASP A 113 -20.26 18.78 21.57
CA ASP A 113 -19.16 17.85 21.25
C ASP A 113 -17.79 18.33 21.74
N GLY A 114 -17.74 19.48 22.43
CA GLY A 114 -16.51 20.10 22.92
C GLY A 114 -15.80 20.96 21.89
N GLY A 115 -16.30 21.08 20.67
CA GLY A 115 -15.83 22.01 19.66
C GLY A 115 -16.22 23.45 19.98
N VAL A 116 -15.43 24.41 19.50
CA VAL A 116 -15.72 25.85 19.65
C VAL A 116 -15.93 26.46 18.26
N THR A 117 -17.10 27.01 18.00
CA THR A 117 -17.38 27.77 16.79
C THR A 117 -17.29 29.26 17.11
N ILE A 118 -16.50 30.00 16.35
CA ILE A 118 -16.33 31.44 16.46
C ILE A 118 -16.96 32.12 15.26
N ILE A 119 -17.62 33.24 15.50
CA ILE A 119 -18.15 34.10 14.43
C ILE A 119 -17.14 35.22 14.22
N LEU A 120 -16.54 35.23 13.01
CA LEU A 120 -15.52 36.22 12.62
C LEU A 120 -16.08 37.19 11.59
N GLN A 121 -15.76 38.47 11.76
CA GLN A 121 -16.01 39.51 10.78
C GLN A 121 -14.68 40.00 10.20
N GLY A 122 -14.50 39.86 8.88
CA GLY A 122 -13.33 40.36 8.18
C GLY A 122 -13.25 41.89 8.21
N ILE A 123 -12.07 42.45 8.46
CA ILE A 123 -11.85 43.91 8.51
C ILE A 123 -11.04 44.37 7.28
N LYS A 124 -9.73 44.02 7.25
CA LYS A 124 -8.82 44.50 6.22
C LYS A 124 -7.83 43.39 5.81
N LYS A 125 -7.45 43.38 4.54
CA LYS A 125 -6.43 42.45 4.04
C LYS A 125 -5.05 42.80 4.57
N PHE A 126 -4.22 41.78 4.74
CA PHE A 126 -2.82 41.98 5.09
C PHE A 126 -1.90 41.00 4.38
N ASN A 127 -0.62 41.33 4.30
CA ASN A 127 0.45 40.45 3.92
C ASN A 127 1.23 40.03 5.18
N LEU A 128 1.29 38.71 5.44
CA LEU A 128 2.03 38.14 6.56
C LEU A 128 3.53 38.13 6.20
N LYS A 129 4.30 38.94 6.90
CA LYS A 129 5.75 39.08 6.64
C LYS A 129 6.56 38.00 7.32
N GLU A 130 6.37 37.83 8.63
CA GLU A 130 7.09 36.85 9.45
C GLU A 130 6.24 36.40 10.63
N ILE A 131 6.59 35.24 11.19
CA ILE A 131 6.03 34.76 12.44
C ILE A 131 7.07 34.99 13.53
N ILE A 132 6.70 35.80 14.52
CA ILE A 132 7.56 36.23 15.63
C ILE A 132 7.59 35.16 16.73
N ALA A 133 6.45 34.53 17.00
CA ALA A 133 6.29 33.49 18.00
C ALA A 133 5.32 32.40 17.57
N THR A 134 5.59 31.15 17.98
CA THR A 134 4.75 30.00 17.70
C THR A 134 4.08 29.43 18.95
N GLU A 135 4.47 29.89 20.13
CA GLU A 135 3.90 29.53 21.43
C GLU A 135 3.52 30.81 22.22
N PRO A 136 2.36 30.87 22.94
CA PRO A 136 1.34 29.80 23.06
C PRO A 136 0.42 29.69 21.84
N TYR A 137 0.50 30.59 20.86
CA TYR A 137 -0.17 30.60 19.56
C TYR A 137 0.69 31.39 18.57
N LEU A 138 0.35 31.30 17.28
CA LEU A 138 1.08 32.00 16.23
C LEU A 138 0.91 33.53 16.37
N LEU A 139 2.02 34.25 16.45
CA LEU A 139 2.06 35.71 16.44
C LEU A 139 2.88 36.17 15.25
N GLY A 140 2.30 37.00 14.39
CA GLY A 140 2.95 37.43 13.15
C GLY A 140 2.91 38.91 12.92
N THR A 141 3.94 39.43 12.26
CA THR A 141 4.00 40.80 11.74
C THR A 141 3.26 40.86 10.41
N VAL A 142 2.38 41.81 10.31
CA VAL A 142 1.51 42.01 9.13
C VAL A 142 1.68 43.40 8.55
N GLU A 143 1.55 43.48 7.24
CA GLU A 143 1.48 44.72 6.50
C GLU A 143 0.11 44.81 5.83
N TYR A 144 -0.68 45.83 6.15
CA TYR A 144 -2.04 45.96 5.61
C TYR A 144 -2.02 46.38 4.15
N ILE A 145 -2.93 45.81 3.39
CA ILE A 145 -3.11 46.04 1.95
C ILE A 145 -4.45 46.77 1.77
N GLU A 146 -4.44 47.82 0.98
CA GLU A 146 -5.65 48.52 0.61
C GLU A 146 -6.13 48.07 -0.76
N ASP A 147 -7.43 47.78 -0.86
CA ASP A 147 -8.05 47.46 -2.13
C ASP A 147 -8.13 48.74 -3.00
N LYS A 148 -7.83 48.57 -4.27
CA LYS A 148 -7.98 49.62 -5.29
C LYS A 148 -9.43 49.61 -5.73
N LEU A 149 -10.18 50.59 -5.21
CA LEU A 149 -11.58 50.78 -5.52
C LEU A 149 -11.75 51.32 -6.93
N PRO A 150 -12.85 51.00 -7.64
CA PRO A 150 -13.23 51.61 -8.90
C PRO A 150 -13.60 53.07 -8.70
N GLU A 151 -13.55 53.87 -9.78
CA GLU A 151 -13.98 55.28 -9.74
C GLU A 151 -15.49 55.34 -9.44
N LYS A 152 -15.92 56.47 -8.84
CA LYS A 152 -17.34 56.70 -8.60
C LYS A 152 -18.04 56.83 -9.97
N ASN A 153 -19.07 55.98 -10.21
CA ASN A 153 -19.82 55.81 -11.47
C ASN A 153 -19.04 55.05 -12.59
N ASP A 154 -18.24 54.11 -12.27
CA ASP A 154 -17.67 53.15 -13.24
C ASP A 154 -18.75 52.21 -13.77
N THR A 155 -19.28 52.51 -14.96
CA THR A 155 -20.37 51.78 -15.61
C THR A 155 -20.01 50.32 -15.89
N ASP A 156 -18.74 49.98 -16.12
CA ASP A 156 -18.27 48.62 -16.31
C ASP A 156 -18.35 47.83 -14.97
N MET A 157 -18.01 48.48 -13.86
CA MET A 157 -18.11 47.84 -12.54
C MET A 157 -19.58 47.59 -12.16
N GLU A 158 -20.48 48.50 -12.48
CA GLU A 158 -21.94 48.29 -12.28
C GLU A 158 -22.41 47.09 -13.10
N ALA A 159 -22.09 47.05 -14.40
CA ALA A 159 -22.46 45.95 -15.28
C ALA A 159 -21.93 44.59 -14.82
N VAL A 160 -20.64 44.49 -14.39
CA VAL A 160 -20.08 43.28 -13.85
C VAL A 160 -20.71 42.89 -12.53
N THR A 161 -21.05 43.87 -11.68
CA THR A 161 -21.75 43.65 -10.41
C THR A 161 -23.14 43.04 -10.63
N ASP A 162 -23.88 43.56 -11.60
CA ASP A 162 -25.17 42.99 -11.96
C ASP A 162 -25.05 41.59 -12.58
N ALA A 163 -24.07 41.39 -13.45
CA ALA A 163 -23.81 40.07 -13.99
C ALA A 163 -23.46 39.02 -12.88
N ILE A 164 -22.67 39.42 -11.86
CA ILE A 164 -22.37 38.56 -10.71
C ILE A 164 -23.64 38.26 -9.90
N LYS A 165 -24.53 39.24 -9.70
CA LYS A 165 -25.82 39.00 -9.03
C LYS A 165 -26.67 37.97 -9.79
N ASP A 166 -26.78 38.15 -11.11
CA ASP A 166 -27.57 37.25 -11.94
C ASP A 166 -26.96 35.83 -11.98
N ALA A 167 -25.65 35.72 -12.11
CA ALA A 167 -24.96 34.44 -12.06
C ALA A 167 -25.16 33.73 -10.71
N ALA A 168 -25.01 34.43 -9.60
CA ALA A 168 -25.21 33.89 -8.27
C ALA A 168 -26.67 33.45 -8.03
N LEU A 169 -27.64 34.21 -8.50
CA LEU A 169 -29.07 33.86 -8.45
C LEU A 169 -29.39 32.66 -9.35
N HIS A 170 -28.67 32.51 -10.47
CA HIS A 170 -28.81 31.35 -11.35
C HIS A 170 -28.30 30.10 -10.69
N ILE A 171 -27.13 30.16 -10.04
CA ILE A 171 -26.56 29.04 -9.25
C ILE A 171 -27.54 28.62 -8.15
N LEU A 172 -28.16 29.59 -7.44
CA LEU A 172 -29.16 29.28 -6.41
C LEU A 172 -30.39 28.54 -6.96
N LYS A 173 -30.80 28.86 -8.18
CA LYS A 173 -31.94 28.15 -8.82
C LYS A 173 -31.60 26.73 -9.22
N LEU A 174 -30.35 26.48 -9.60
CA LEU A 174 -29.85 25.16 -9.98
C LEU A 174 -29.43 24.30 -8.77
N SER A 175 -29.31 24.87 -7.57
CA SER A 175 -28.90 24.21 -6.34
C SER A 175 -30.07 24.05 -5.36
N PRO A 176 -30.76 22.90 -5.35
CA PRO A 176 -32.00 22.72 -4.55
C PRO A 176 -31.77 22.70 -3.02
N HIS A 177 -30.54 22.65 -2.57
CA HIS A 177 -30.19 22.59 -1.14
C HIS A 177 -29.91 23.95 -0.51
N MET A 178 -29.91 25.03 -1.28
CA MET A 178 -29.64 26.36 -0.73
C MET A 178 -30.91 27.08 -0.24
N PRO A 179 -30.86 27.76 0.92
CA PRO A 179 -32.00 28.48 1.47
C PRO A 179 -32.44 29.63 0.54
N GLN A 180 -33.75 29.76 0.34
CA GLN A 180 -34.33 30.85 -0.52
C GLN A 180 -34.00 32.24 0.01
N GLU A 181 -33.75 32.38 1.30
CA GLU A 181 -33.39 33.64 1.96
C GLU A 181 -32.08 34.21 1.43
N THR A 182 -31.15 33.35 0.97
CA THR A 182 -29.85 33.76 0.37
C THR A 182 -30.07 34.60 -0.91
N GLY A 183 -31.07 34.24 -1.71
CA GLY A 183 -31.40 35.00 -2.91
C GLY A 183 -31.94 36.44 -2.60
N PHE A 184 -32.69 36.58 -1.52
CA PHE A 184 -33.12 37.91 -1.03
C PHE A 184 -31.91 38.74 -0.54
N ALA A 185 -30.96 38.10 0.15
CA ALA A 185 -29.76 38.78 0.62
C ALA A 185 -28.95 39.33 -0.56
N ILE A 186 -28.67 38.51 -1.57
CA ILE A 186 -27.88 38.93 -2.75
C ILE A 186 -28.55 40.07 -3.51
N LYS A 187 -29.87 40.07 -3.67
CA LYS A 187 -30.60 41.12 -4.35
C LYS A 187 -30.50 42.48 -3.66
N ASN A 188 -30.47 42.48 -2.32
CA ASN A 188 -30.51 43.71 -1.52
C ASN A 188 -29.14 44.22 -1.11
N ILE A 189 -28.04 43.64 -1.59
CA ILE A 189 -26.70 44.13 -1.35
C ILE A 189 -26.46 45.39 -2.19
N GLU A 190 -26.23 46.51 -1.51
CA GLU A 190 -25.77 47.78 -2.08
C GLU A 190 -24.24 47.86 -1.92
N GLY A 191 -23.52 48.18 -3.00
CA GLY A 191 -22.08 48.29 -3.02
C GLY A 191 -21.37 47.08 -3.69
N GLY A 192 -20.73 47.36 -4.83
CA GLY A 192 -20.10 46.34 -5.69
C GLY A 192 -18.95 45.62 -4.99
N GLU A 193 -18.13 46.32 -4.17
CA GLU A 193 -17.03 45.73 -3.43
C GLU A 193 -17.53 44.68 -2.41
N PHE A 194 -18.50 45.04 -1.61
CA PHE A 194 -19.05 44.15 -0.60
C PHE A 194 -19.75 42.94 -1.25
N LEU A 195 -20.46 43.14 -2.38
CA LEU A 195 -21.05 42.03 -3.14
C LEU A 195 -19.99 41.04 -3.62
N VAL A 196 -18.91 41.54 -4.23
CA VAL A 196 -17.80 40.69 -4.72
C VAL A 196 -17.21 39.89 -3.57
N ASN A 197 -16.92 40.53 -2.43
CA ASN A 197 -16.39 39.86 -1.27
C ASN A 197 -17.37 38.85 -0.66
N PHE A 198 -18.67 39.17 -0.61
CA PHE A 198 -19.70 38.31 -0.10
C PHE A 198 -19.87 37.03 -0.93
N ILE A 199 -20.00 37.19 -2.24
CA ILE A 199 -20.12 36.03 -3.16
C ILE A 199 -18.85 35.22 -3.16
N SER A 200 -17.65 35.82 -3.19
CA SER A 200 -16.36 35.13 -3.11
C SER A 200 -16.23 34.30 -1.84
N SER A 201 -16.74 34.77 -0.74
CA SER A 201 -16.76 34.05 0.54
C SER A 201 -17.66 32.80 0.50
N GLY A 202 -18.81 32.90 -0.20
CA GLY A 202 -19.82 31.84 -0.33
C GLY A 202 -19.58 30.83 -1.46
N LEU A 203 -18.52 30.97 -2.26
CA LEU A 203 -18.20 29.99 -3.32
C LEU A 203 -18.06 28.58 -2.75
N GLU A 204 -18.69 27.61 -3.38
CA GLU A 204 -18.43 26.19 -3.13
C GLU A 204 -17.19 25.77 -3.93
N SER A 205 -16.05 25.63 -3.26
CA SER A 205 -14.82 25.16 -3.88
C SER A 205 -14.10 24.21 -2.91
N GLU A 206 -13.74 23.03 -3.41
CA GLU A 206 -12.97 22.03 -2.66
C GLU A 206 -11.53 22.50 -2.43
N ASP A 207 -11.00 23.36 -3.32
CA ASP A 207 -9.65 23.92 -3.22
C ASP A 207 -9.69 25.38 -2.75
N PRO A 208 -9.15 25.70 -1.57
CA PRO A 208 -9.06 27.10 -1.10
C PRO A 208 -8.21 28.00 -2.03
N ALA A 209 -7.42 27.43 -2.94
CA ALA A 209 -6.60 28.20 -3.88
C ALA A 209 -7.45 29.13 -4.78
N GLU A 210 -8.66 28.73 -5.18
CA GLU A 210 -9.55 29.58 -5.98
C GLU A 210 -9.96 30.83 -5.20
N LYS A 211 -10.49 30.66 -3.98
CA LYS A 211 -10.84 31.78 -3.10
C LYS A 211 -9.64 32.65 -2.78
N MET A 212 -8.47 32.03 -2.57
CA MET A 212 -7.23 32.77 -2.33
C MET A 212 -6.76 33.57 -3.56
N SER A 213 -7.05 33.10 -4.77
CA SER A 213 -6.74 33.85 -5.99
C SER A 213 -7.55 35.14 -6.09
N LEU A 214 -8.81 35.12 -5.59
CA LEU A 214 -9.67 36.29 -5.49
C LEU A 214 -9.20 37.24 -4.37
N LEU A 215 -8.87 36.73 -3.20
CA LEU A 215 -8.39 37.54 -2.08
C LEU A 215 -7.07 38.25 -2.39
N LYS A 216 -6.16 37.62 -3.14
CA LYS A 216 -4.86 38.19 -3.56
C LYS A 216 -4.99 39.34 -4.56
N GLU A 217 -6.08 39.40 -5.30
CA GLU A 217 -6.30 40.47 -6.26
C GLU A 217 -6.68 41.76 -5.55
N ASP A 218 -5.82 42.78 -5.63
CA ASP A 218 -6.02 44.06 -4.94
C ASP A 218 -6.94 45.02 -5.70
N ASN A 219 -7.11 44.79 -7.01
CA ASN A 219 -8.02 45.57 -7.82
C ASN A 219 -9.43 44.94 -7.79
N VAL A 220 -10.37 45.63 -7.19
CA VAL A 220 -11.75 45.14 -7.01
C VAL A 220 -12.43 44.82 -8.33
N LYS A 221 -12.22 45.64 -9.37
CA LYS A 221 -12.79 45.41 -10.71
C LYS A 221 -12.23 44.09 -11.32
N LYS A 222 -10.90 43.89 -11.25
CA LYS A 222 -10.29 42.62 -11.72
C LYS A 222 -10.76 41.42 -10.91
N ARG A 223 -10.92 41.59 -9.58
CA ARG A 223 -11.48 40.55 -8.70
C ARG A 223 -12.91 40.18 -9.13
N ALA A 224 -13.73 41.17 -9.48
CA ALA A 224 -15.10 40.96 -9.96
C ALA A 224 -15.13 40.17 -11.27
N TYR A 225 -14.27 40.46 -12.25
CA TYR A 225 -14.19 39.67 -13.49
C TYR A 225 -13.75 38.24 -13.24
N LYS A 226 -12.74 38.01 -12.39
CA LYS A 226 -12.32 36.65 -12.02
C LYS A 226 -13.44 35.88 -11.30
N LEU A 227 -14.20 36.58 -10.44
CA LEU A 227 -15.33 35.96 -9.77
C LEU A 227 -16.39 35.53 -10.77
N LEU A 228 -16.74 36.41 -11.72
CA LEU A 228 -17.73 36.10 -12.76
C LEU A 228 -17.32 34.90 -13.60
N GLU A 229 -16.06 34.78 -13.98
CA GLU A 229 -15.51 33.60 -14.70
C GLU A 229 -15.72 32.30 -13.90
N ILE A 230 -15.46 32.33 -12.57
CA ILE A 230 -15.65 31.19 -11.70
C ILE A 230 -17.14 30.81 -11.60
N LEU A 231 -18.02 31.81 -11.47
CA LEU A 231 -19.47 31.58 -11.40
C LEU A 231 -20.04 31.00 -12.69
N ASP A 232 -19.61 31.51 -13.86
CA ASP A 232 -20.03 30.97 -15.15
C ASP A 232 -19.61 29.51 -15.32
N ARG A 233 -18.38 29.14 -14.93
CA ARG A 233 -17.92 27.75 -14.93
C ARG A 233 -18.76 26.87 -13.98
N GLN A 234 -19.11 27.37 -12.80
CA GLN A 234 -19.99 26.65 -11.87
C GLN A 234 -21.40 26.43 -12.44
N ILE A 235 -21.94 27.42 -13.13
CA ILE A 235 -23.23 27.30 -13.81
C ILE A 235 -23.23 26.20 -14.89
N GLU A 236 -22.13 26.12 -15.67
CA GLU A 236 -22.00 25.06 -16.68
C GLU A 236 -21.96 23.66 -16.05
N ILE A 237 -21.20 23.50 -14.96
CA ILE A 237 -21.13 22.23 -14.23
C ILE A 237 -22.51 21.84 -13.66
N LEU A 238 -23.22 22.79 -13.06
CA LEU A 238 -24.54 22.54 -12.50
C LEU A 238 -25.57 22.20 -13.57
N LYS A 239 -25.52 22.82 -14.75
CA LYS A 239 -26.40 22.47 -15.90
C LYS A 239 -26.16 21.04 -16.36
N ILE A 240 -24.89 20.63 -16.51
CA ILE A 240 -24.54 19.26 -16.88
C ILE A 240 -25.07 18.26 -15.82
N LYS A 241 -24.96 18.62 -14.55
CA LYS A 241 -25.45 17.79 -13.44
C LYS A 241 -26.97 17.65 -13.45
N ASP A 242 -27.68 18.73 -13.74
CA ASP A 242 -29.14 18.74 -13.86
C ASP A 242 -29.60 17.93 -15.08
N ASP A 243 -28.94 18.08 -16.24
CA ASP A 243 -29.20 17.28 -17.44
C ASP A 243 -29.01 15.77 -17.21
N ILE A 244 -27.97 15.41 -16.44
CA ILE A 244 -27.74 14.01 -16.06
C ILE A 244 -28.85 13.51 -15.14
N GLN A 245 -29.24 14.29 -14.13
CA GLN A 245 -30.34 13.93 -13.23
C GLN A 245 -31.69 13.79 -13.97
N GLN A 246 -31.98 14.67 -14.94
CA GLN A 246 -33.17 14.56 -15.74
C GLN A 246 -33.17 13.32 -16.64
N LYS A 247 -32.02 12.97 -17.24
CA LYS A 247 -31.85 11.72 -18.01
C LYS A 247 -32.08 10.48 -17.14
N VAL A 248 -31.43 10.43 -15.96
CA VAL A 248 -31.63 9.34 -14.99
C VAL A 248 -33.10 9.22 -14.56
N LYS A 249 -33.75 10.34 -14.30
CA LYS A 249 -35.19 10.35 -13.95
C LYS A 249 -36.07 9.86 -15.09
N SER A 250 -35.76 10.28 -16.35
CA SER A 250 -36.48 9.80 -17.52
C SER A 250 -36.29 8.31 -17.76
N GLU A 251 -35.07 7.77 -17.50
CA GLU A 251 -34.78 6.33 -17.60
C GLU A 251 -35.54 5.53 -16.51
N ILE A 252 -35.62 6.07 -15.28
CA ILE A 252 -36.42 5.47 -14.20
C ILE A 252 -37.92 5.47 -14.55
N ASP A 253 -38.45 6.57 -15.07
CA ASP A 253 -39.84 6.67 -15.48
C ASP A 253 -40.13 5.73 -16.66
N GLN A 254 -39.16 5.55 -17.58
CA GLN A 254 -39.25 4.58 -18.67
C GLN A 254 -39.25 3.15 -18.15
N GLN A 255 -38.37 2.83 -17.19
CA GLN A 255 -38.31 1.50 -16.54
C GLN A 255 -39.64 1.22 -15.77
N GLN A 256 -40.21 2.20 -15.08
CA GLN A 256 -41.50 2.03 -14.43
C GLN A 256 -42.64 1.80 -15.43
N ARG A 257 -42.60 2.47 -16.58
CA ARG A 257 -43.55 2.28 -17.66
C ARG A 257 -43.38 0.91 -18.34
N GLU A 258 -42.15 0.48 -18.56
CA GLU A 258 -41.80 -0.88 -19.05
C GLU A 258 -42.26 -1.94 -18.04
N TYR A 259 -42.04 -1.71 -16.74
CA TYR A 259 -42.53 -2.60 -15.69
C TYR A 259 -44.04 -2.73 -15.70
N TYR A 260 -44.79 -1.61 -15.86
CA TYR A 260 -46.24 -1.63 -15.95
C TYR A 260 -46.76 -2.32 -17.21
N LEU A 261 -46.11 -2.08 -18.35
CA LEU A 261 -46.44 -2.76 -19.62
C LEU A 261 -46.08 -4.26 -19.56
N ASN A 262 -44.93 -4.61 -18.92
CA ASN A 262 -44.57 -6.01 -18.70
C ASN A 262 -45.55 -6.72 -17.75
N ASN A 263 -46.05 -6.06 -16.73
CA ASN A 263 -47.13 -6.61 -15.88
C ASN A 263 -48.41 -6.84 -16.64
N GLN A 264 -48.81 -5.89 -17.54
CA GLN A 264 -49.98 -6.11 -18.39
C GLN A 264 -49.76 -7.25 -19.40
N LEU A 265 -48.55 -7.32 -20.00
CA LEU A 265 -48.15 -8.41 -20.88
C LEU A 265 -48.18 -9.74 -20.15
N LYS A 266 -47.76 -9.76 -18.88
CA LYS A 266 -47.76 -10.97 -18.04
C LYS A 266 -49.18 -11.43 -17.71
N THR A 267 -50.08 -10.51 -17.39
CA THR A 267 -51.50 -10.84 -17.16
C THR A 267 -52.13 -11.42 -18.43
N ILE A 268 -51.77 -10.86 -19.60
CA ILE A 268 -52.22 -11.36 -20.89
C ILE A 268 -51.57 -12.72 -21.20
N GLN A 269 -50.29 -12.92 -20.87
CA GLN A 269 -49.59 -14.20 -21.04
C GLN A 269 -50.09 -15.29 -20.08
N GLU A 270 -50.46 -14.91 -18.83
CA GLU A 270 -51.12 -15.82 -17.88
C GLU A 270 -52.51 -16.24 -18.35
N GLU A 271 -53.29 -15.32 -18.95
CA GLU A 271 -54.59 -15.63 -19.57
C GLU A 271 -54.44 -16.47 -20.88
N LEU A 272 -53.33 -16.35 -21.56
CA LEU A 272 -53.01 -17.10 -22.78
C LEU A 272 -52.27 -18.41 -22.51
N GLY A 273 -51.92 -18.71 -21.25
CA GLY A 273 -51.22 -19.96 -20.84
C GLY A 273 -49.74 -20.02 -21.27
N MET A 274 -49.11 -18.89 -21.57
CA MET A 274 -47.69 -18.79 -21.95
C MET A 274 -46.83 -18.47 -20.72
N ASN A 275 -46.39 -19.47 -19.99
CA ASN A 275 -45.50 -19.32 -18.84
C ASN A 275 -44.05 -19.15 -19.28
N GLY A 276 -43.50 -17.92 -19.18
CA GLY A 276 -42.08 -17.63 -19.42
C GLY A 276 -41.07 -18.25 -18.42
N ASN A 277 -41.54 -18.92 -17.37
CA ASN A 277 -40.69 -19.62 -16.39
C ASN A 277 -40.17 -20.98 -16.93
N GLY A 278 -40.75 -21.50 -18.02
CA GLY A 278 -40.44 -22.84 -18.49
C GLY A 278 -39.08 -22.97 -19.18
N GLU A 279 -38.56 -21.92 -19.80
CA GLU A 279 -37.30 -21.99 -20.54
C GLU A 279 -36.09 -22.03 -19.58
N ASP A 280 -36.00 -21.13 -18.61
CA ASP A 280 -34.88 -21.09 -17.65
C ASP A 280 -34.83 -22.36 -16.81
N VAL A 281 -36.00 -22.82 -16.34
CA VAL A 281 -36.11 -24.03 -15.53
C VAL A 281 -35.81 -25.29 -16.35
N SER A 282 -36.26 -25.36 -17.60
CA SER A 282 -35.99 -26.49 -18.49
C SER A 282 -34.50 -26.57 -18.84
N GLU A 283 -33.85 -25.45 -19.11
CA GLU A 283 -32.42 -25.39 -19.37
C GLU A 283 -31.60 -25.85 -18.14
N LEU A 284 -31.98 -25.42 -16.91
CA LEU A 284 -31.36 -25.86 -15.68
C LEU A 284 -31.52 -27.35 -15.43
N LEU A 285 -32.72 -27.88 -15.68
CA LEU A 285 -32.98 -29.34 -15.52
C LEU A 285 -32.22 -30.17 -16.56
N GLU A 286 -32.08 -29.71 -17.80
CA GLU A 286 -31.29 -30.35 -18.82
C GLU A 286 -29.81 -30.39 -18.42
N LYS A 287 -29.23 -29.27 -18.01
CA LYS A 287 -27.85 -29.17 -17.48
C LYS A 287 -27.62 -30.04 -16.23
N ALA A 288 -28.64 -30.18 -15.39
CA ALA A 288 -28.58 -30.96 -14.15
C ALA A 288 -28.67 -32.49 -14.39
N ALA A 289 -29.31 -32.89 -15.48
CA ALA A 289 -29.55 -34.33 -15.78
C ALA A 289 -28.26 -35.12 -16.03
N ASP A 290 -27.24 -34.48 -16.62
CA ASP A 290 -25.94 -35.11 -16.94
C ASP A 290 -24.98 -35.15 -15.72
N LYS A 291 -25.36 -34.58 -14.57
CA LYS A 291 -24.47 -34.45 -13.40
C LYS A 291 -24.65 -35.57 -12.40
N LYS A 292 -23.54 -35.97 -11.80
CA LYS A 292 -23.55 -36.91 -10.67
C LYS A 292 -23.67 -36.12 -9.37
N TRP A 293 -24.90 -35.98 -8.90
CA TRP A 293 -25.18 -35.26 -7.67
C TRP A 293 -25.01 -36.16 -6.43
N PRO A 294 -24.40 -35.66 -5.35
CA PRO A 294 -24.63 -36.24 -4.03
C PRO A 294 -26.11 -36.12 -3.62
N ASP A 295 -26.66 -37.08 -2.90
CA ASP A 295 -28.09 -37.13 -2.53
C ASP A 295 -28.61 -35.85 -1.87
N TYR A 296 -27.79 -35.23 -1.01
CA TYR A 296 -28.16 -34.01 -0.31
C TYR A 296 -28.18 -32.78 -1.24
N ALA A 297 -27.26 -32.71 -2.20
CA ALA A 297 -27.20 -31.63 -3.17
C ALA A 297 -28.35 -31.75 -4.19
N ALA A 298 -28.64 -32.97 -4.65
CA ALA A 298 -29.78 -33.20 -5.53
C ALA A 298 -31.13 -32.79 -4.88
N LYS A 299 -31.33 -33.15 -3.63
CA LYS A 299 -32.53 -32.75 -2.85
C LYS A 299 -32.62 -31.21 -2.69
N CYS A 300 -31.47 -30.56 -2.47
CA CYS A 300 -31.44 -29.12 -2.37
C CYS A 300 -31.82 -28.48 -3.71
N PHE A 301 -31.19 -28.91 -4.80
CA PHE A 301 -31.48 -28.44 -6.15
C PHE A 301 -32.95 -28.63 -6.53
N GLU A 302 -33.53 -29.81 -6.31
CA GLU A 302 -34.97 -30.07 -6.57
C GLU A 302 -35.88 -29.13 -5.76
N LYS A 303 -35.55 -28.88 -4.51
CA LYS A 303 -36.31 -27.95 -3.66
C LYS A 303 -36.25 -26.52 -4.19
N GLU A 304 -35.08 -26.04 -4.58
CA GLU A 304 -34.89 -24.69 -5.06
C GLU A 304 -35.48 -24.49 -6.50
N ILE A 305 -35.42 -25.53 -7.36
CA ILE A 305 -36.12 -25.50 -8.65
C ILE A 305 -37.63 -25.38 -8.48
N LYS A 306 -38.23 -26.19 -7.59
CA LYS A 306 -39.66 -26.11 -7.26
C LYS A 306 -40.07 -24.73 -6.68
N ARG A 307 -39.12 -24.04 -6.09
CA ARG A 307 -39.30 -22.70 -5.56
C ARG A 307 -39.18 -21.64 -6.68
N LEU A 308 -38.22 -21.82 -7.58
CA LEU A 308 -38.01 -20.99 -8.76
C LEU A 308 -39.24 -21.01 -9.69
N GLU A 309 -39.81 -22.21 -9.91
CA GLU A 309 -41.05 -22.37 -10.69
C GLU A 309 -42.23 -21.56 -10.15
N LYS A 310 -42.31 -21.39 -8.82
CA LYS A 310 -43.37 -20.65 -8.15
C LYS A 310 -43.10 -19.17 -7.99
N THR A 311 -41.85 -18.72 -8.19
CA THR A 311 -41.44 -17.33 -8.02
C THR A 311 -41.75 -16.54 -9.29
N ASN A 312 -42.28 -15.35 -9.15
CA ASN A 312 -42.58 -14.50 -10.28
C ASN A 312 -41.27 -13.98 -10.94
N PRO A 313 -41.03 -14.18 -12.25
CA PRO A 313 -39.83 -13.78 -12.97
C PRO A 313 -39.50 -12.29 -12.88
N ASN A 314 -40.48 -11.46 -12.66
CA ASN A 314 -40.27 -10.01 -12.58
C ASN A 314 -39.88 -9.51 -11.17
N THR A 315 -39.66 -10.41 -10.20
CA THR A 315 -39.22 -10.06 -8.86
C THR A 315 -37.71 -10.19 -8.75
N PRO A 316 -37.03 -9.33 -7.97
CA PRO A 316 -35.60 -9.46 -7.71
C PRO A 316 -35.21 -10.81 -7.12
N GLU A 317 -36.12 -11.45 -6.37
CA GLU A 317 -35.92 -12.77 -5.78
C GLU A 317 -35.75 -13.87 -6.85
N TYR A 318 -36.42 -13.76 -7.99
CA TYR A 318 -36.26 -14.70 -9.10
C TYR A 318 -34.82 -14.74 -9.60
N GLY A 319 -34.22 -13.57 -9.88
CA GLY A 319 -32.84 -13.48 -10.32
C GLY A 319 -31.85 -14.05 -9.30
N ILE A 320 -32.08 -13.82 -8.01
CA ILE A 320 -31.25 -14.39 -6.94
C ILE A 320 -31.36 -15.90 -6.89
N GLN A 321 -32.58 -16.44 -7.02
CA GLN A 321 -32.81 -17.90 -7.04
C GLN A 321 -32.27 -18.57 -8.31
N LEU A 322 -32.45 -17.92 -9.49
CA LEU A 322 -31.91 -18.40 -10.75
C LEU A 322 -30.39 -18.51 -10.67
N ASN A 323 -29.69 -17.42 -10.29
CA ASN A 323 -28.24 -17.41 -10.11
C ASN A 323 -27.76 -18.48 -9.12
N TYR A 324 -28.53 -18.73 -8.07
CA TYR A 324 -28.20 -19.79 -7.11
C TYR A 324 -28.35 -21.20 -7.71
N CYS A 325 -29.44 -21.46 -8.46
CA CYS A 325 -29.63 -22.73 -9.14
C CYS A 325 -28.55 -22.94 -10.23
N GLU A 326 -28.21 -21.90 -10.99
CA GLU A 326 -27.11 -21.93 -11.94
C GLU A 326 -25.79 -22.27 -11.25
N PHE A 327 -25.49 -21.61 -10.12
CA PHE A 327 -24.28 -21.89 -9.34
C PHE A 327 -24.23 -23.35 -8.87
N LEU A 328 -25.35 -23.91 -8.37
CA LEU A 328 -25.45 -25.31 -7.98
C LEU A 328 -25.16 -26.26 -9.16
N VAL A 329 -25.73 -25.94 -10.32
CA VAL A 329 -25.52 -26.74 -11.54
C VAL A 329 -24.10 -26.60 -12.06
N GLU A 330 -23.47 -25.43 -11.97
CA GLU A 330 -22.11 -25.22 -12.44
C GLU A 330 -21.06 -25.91 -11.57
N LEU A 331 -21.35 -26.14 -10.29
CA LEU A 331 -20.42 -26.84 -9.40
C LEU A 331 -20.12 -28.27 -9.89
N PRO A 332 -18.86 -28.68 -9.84
CA PRO A 332 -18.42 -30.01 -10.32
C PRO A 332 -18.61 -31.08 -9.25
N TRP A 333 -19.85 -31.34 -8.84
CA TRP A 333 -20.16 -32.44 -7.92
C TRP A 333 -19.56 -33.75 -8.43
N ASP A 334 -18.83 -34.52 -7.65
CA ASP A 334 -18.19 -35.79 -8.04
C ASP A 334 -17.53 -35.90 -9.43
N ASN A 335 -17.34 -34.77 -10.11
CA ASN A 335 -16.57 -34.71 -11.37
C ASN A 335 -15.08 -34.63 -11.04
N ILE A 336 -14.39 -35.77 -11.05
CA ILE A 336 -12.99 -35.90 -10.65
C ILE A 336 -12.12 -36.07 -11.90
N SER A 337 -11.07 -35.23 -12.02
CA SER A 337 -10.04 -35.45 -13.02
C SER A 337 -9.17 -36.63 -12.66
N LYS A 338 -8.71 -37.37 -13.66
CA LYS A 338 -7.87 -38.55 -13.46
C LYS A 338 -6.44 -38.11 -13.13
N ASP A 339 -5.95 -38.52 -11.97
CA ASP A 339 -4.61 -38.16 -11.50
C ASP A 339 -3.51 -38.90 -12.25
N ASN A 340 -2.51 -38.17 -12.67
CA ASN A 340 -1.26 -38.72 -13.16
C ASN A 340 -0.24 -38.79 -12.00
N LEU A 341 -0.12 -39.95 -11.37
CA LEU A 341 0.82 -40.19 -10.28
C LEU A 341 2.14 -40.82 -10.74
N ASP A 342 2.55 -40.52 -11.97
CA ASP A 342 3.88 -40.87 -12.45
C ASP A 342 4.94 -39.89 -11.94
N LEU A 343 5.71 -40.35 -10.95
CA LEU A 343 6.74 -39.50 -10.31
C LEU A 343 7.87 -39.11 -11.25
N LYS A 344 8.17 -39.94 -12.26
CA LYS A 344 9.17 -39.58 -13.29
C LYS A 344 8.67 -38.45 -14.18
N HIS A 345 7.40 -38.52 -14.58
CA HIS A 345 6.76 -37.45 -15.32
C HIS A 345 6.69 -36.14 -14.47
N ALA A 346 6.32 -36.25 -13.20
CA ALA A 346 6.29 -35.11 -12.29
C ALA A 346 7.67 -34.43 -12.16
N GLN A 347 8.73 -35.24 -12.01
CA GLN A 347 10.10 -34.73 -11.98
C GLN A 347 10.45 -33.99 -13.28
N GLN A 348 10.14 -34.55 -14.45
CA GLN A 348 10.40 -33.94 -15.75
C GLN A 348 9.67 -32.61 -15.92
N VAL A 349 8.41 -32.53 -15.48
CA VAL A 349 7.63 -31.29 -15.53
C VAL A 349 8.24 -30.20 -14.63
N LEU A 350 8.61 -30.56 -13.38
CA LEU A 350 9.25 -29.66 -12.46
C LEU A 350 10.62 -29.16 -12.96
N ASP A 351 11.41 -30.05 -13.58
CA ASP A 351 12.74 -29.72 -14.13
C ASP A 351 12.62 -28.82 -15.38
N LYS A 352 11.59 -29.04 -16.19
CA LYS A 352 11.31 -28.23 -17.37
C LYS A 352 10.82 -26.83 -17.02
N ASP A 353 9.98 -26.71 -15.98
CA ASP A 353 9.31 -25.46 -15.66
C ASP A 353 10.14 -24.60 -14.65
N HIS A 354 11.09 -25.22 -13.91
CA HIS A 354 11.90 -24.55 -12.87
C HIS A 354 13.37 -24.96 -12.93
N PHE A 355 14.24 -23.99 -13.01
CA PHE A 355 15.68 -24.20 -12.91
C PHE A 355 16.11 -24.30 -11.43
N GLY A 356 17.00 -25.23 -11.10
CA GLY A 356 17.48 -25.43 -9.73
C GLY A 356 16.37 -25.93 -8.79
N LEU A 357 16.41 -25.48 -7.53
CA LEU A 357 15.44 -25.81 -6.47
C LEU A 357 15.36 -27.32 -6.16
N GLU A 358 16.48 -28.07 -6.28
CA GLU A 358 16.49 -29.52 -6.18
C GLU A 358 15.85 -30.04 -4.87
N THR A 359 16.20 -29.43 -3.73
CA THR A 359 15.64 -29.80 -2.43
C THR A 359 14.11 -29.60 -2.36
N VAL A 360 13.61 -28.51 -2.97
CA VAL A 360 12.16 -28.24 -3.03
C VAL A 360 11.46 -29.26 -3.93
N LYS A 361 12.05 -29.56 -5.10
CA LYS A 361 11.51 -30.56 -6.03
C LYS A 361 11.51 -31.96 -5.43
N GLU A 362 12.57 -32.33 -4.72
CA GLU A 362 12.66 -33.60 -4.02
C GLU A 362 11.55 -33.74 -2.97
N ARG A 363 11.35 -32.72 -2.13
CA ARG A 363 10.24 -32.69 -1.16
C ARG A 363 8.86 -32.78 -1.81
N ILE A 364 8.66 -32.10 -2.94
CA ILE A 364 7.41 -32.21 -3.69
C ILE A 364 7.22 -33.64 -4.21
N ILE A 365 8.29 -34.27 -4.75
CA ILE A 365 8.21 -35.66 -5.23
C ILE A 365 7.97 -36.65 -4.09
N GLU A 366 8.62 -36.48 -2.93
CA GLU A 366 8.33 -37.27 -1.73
C GLU A 366 6.85 -37.16 -1.34
N TYR A 367 6.32 -35.94 -1.31
CA TYR A 367 4.91 -35.70 -1.03
C TYR A 367 3.97 -36.41 -2.03
N LEU A 368 4.25 -36.31 -3.32
CA LEU A 368 3.51 -36.98 -4.38
C LEU A 368 3.63 -38.52 -4.29
N ALA A 369 4.78 -39.03 -3.82
CA ALA A 369 4.97 -40.45 -3.57
C ALA A 369 4.06 -40.95 -2.41
N VAL A 370 3.96 -40.17 -1.35
CA VAL A 370 3.04 -40.47 -0.23
C VAL A 370 1.60 -40.48 -0.71
N LEU A 371 1.17 -39.49 -1.48
CA LEU A 371 -0.18 -39.46 -2.07
C LEU A 371 -0.45 -40.69 -2.95
N LYS A 372 0.54 -41.11 -3.75
CA LYS A 372 0.43 -42.32 -4.58
C LYS A 372 0.23 -43.60 -3.76
N LEU A 373 0.92 -43.70 -2.63
CA LEU A 373 0.87 -44.89 -1.78
C LEU A 373 -0.38 -44.95 -0.91
N ARG A 374 -0.81 -43.79 -0.36
CA ARG A 374 -1.97 -43.73 0.52
C ARG A 374 -3.28 -43.77 -0.23
N GLY A 375 -3.32 -43.14 -1.40
CA GLY A 375 -4.54 -42.97 -2.20
C GLY A 375 -5.57 -42.02 -1.59
N ASP A 376 -5.20 -41.31 -0.50
CA ASP A 376 -6.01 -40.25 0.13
C ASP A 376 -5.21 -38.93 0.29
N MET A 377 -5.93 -37.80 0.49
CA MET A 377 -5.34 -36.47 0.63
C MET A 377 -5.13 -36.02 2.11
N LYS A 378 -5.13 -37.00 3.05
CA LYS A 378 -4.94 -36.72 4.48
C LYS A 378 -3.47 -36.45 4.86
N SER A 379 -2.68 -35.91 3.94
CA SER A 379 -1.30 -35.51 4.19
C SER A 379 -1.26 -34.02 4.62
N PRO A 380 -0.24 -33.60 5.38
CA PRO A 380 -0.05 -32.17 5.70
C PRO A 380 -0.03 -31.32 4.43
N ILE A 381 -0.52 -30.10 4.54
CA ILE A 381 -0.59 -29.19 3.39
C ILE A 381 0.78 -28.58 3.13
N ILE A 382 1.22 -28.57 1.89
CA ILE A 382 2.49 -27.97 1.51
C ILE A 382 2.40 -26.46 1.65
N CYS A 383 3.35 -25.87 2.41
CA CYS A 383 3.59 -24.45 2.48
C CYS A 383 4.96 -24.12 1.89
N LEU A 384 4.97 -23.46 0.74
CA LEU A 384 6.17 -22.93 0.10
C LEU A 384 6.49 -21.55 0.66
N TYR A 385 7.53 -21.42 1.47
CA TYR A 385 7.89 -20.12 2.05
C TYR A 385 9.28 -19.66 1.63
N GLY A 386 9.46 -18.34 1.54
CA GLY A 386 10.75 -17.74 1.16
C GLY A 386 10.57 -16.37 0.51
N PRO A 387 11.66 -15.75 0.02
CA PRO A 387 11.61 -14.40 -0.51
C PRO A 387 10.66 -14.26 -1.71
N PRO A 388 10.20 -13.03 -2.01
CA PRO A 388 9.33 -12.79 -3.15
C PRO A 388 10.06 -13.03 -4.48
N GLY A 389 9.32 -13.51 -5.49
CA GLY A 389 9.83 -13.69 -6.84
C GLY A 389 10.67 -14.93 -7.10
N VAL A 390 10.72 -15.89 -6.16
CA VAL A 390 11.45 -17.16 -6.33
C VAL A 390 10.63 -18.27 -7.00
N GLY A 391 9.40 -17.99 -7.41
CA GLY A 391 8.59 -18.94 -8.17
C GLY A 391 7.65 -19.82 -7.33
N LYS A 392 7.38 -19.50 -6.07
CA LYS A 392 6.48 -20.26 -5.19
C LYS A 392 5.12 -20.57 -5.82
N THR A 393 4.45 -19.54 -6.32
CA THR A 393 3.13 -19.67 -6.97
C THR A 393 3.20 -20.47 -8.27
N SER A 394 4.30 -20.35 -9.05
CA SER A 394 4.49 -21.12 -10.28
C SER A 394 4.80 -22.60 -10.01
N LEU A 395 5.46 -22.93 -8.88
CA LEU A 395 5.64 -24.31 -8.45
C LEU A 395 4.29 -25.01 -8.23
N GLY A 396 3.31 -24.33 -7.58
CA GLY A 396 1.97 -24.85 -7.44
C GLY A 396 1.28 -25.14 -8.77
N LYS A 397 1.47 -24.26 -9.76
CA LYS A 397 0.96 -24.48 -11.12
C LYS A 397 1.63 -25.70 -11.79
N SER A 398 2.92 -25.90 -11.60
CA SER A 398 3.66 -27.03 -12.16
C SER A 398 3.27 -28.36 -11.48
N ILE A 399 2.94 -28.34 -10.19
CA ILE A 399 2.39 -29.50 -9.49
C ILE A 399 1.02 -29.88 -10.08
N ALA A 400 0.14 -28.90 -10.31
CA ALA A 400 -1.15 -29.15 -10.97
C ALA A 400 -0.97 -29.76 -12.34
N LYS A 401 -0.06 -29.24 -13.15
CA LYS A 401 0.29 -29.76 -14.48
C LYS A 401 0.86 -31.17 -14.43
N ALA A 402 1.73 -31.47 -13.46
CA ALA A 402 2.32 -32.78 -13.27
C ALA A 402 1.25 -33.83 -12.90
N LEU A 403 0.29 -33.45 -12.06
CA LEU A 403 -0.84 -34.30 -11.66
C LEU A 403 -1.95 -34.41 -12.73
N GLY A 404 -1.95 -33.55 -13.76
CA GLY A 404 -3.05 -33.47 -14.72
C GLY A 404 -4.32 -32.87 -14.16
N ARG A 405 -4.22 -32.09 -13.05
CA ARG A 405 -5.35 -31.44 -12.39
C ARG A 405 -5.55 -30.00 -12.87
N SER A 406 -6.77 -29.50 -12.78
CA SER A 406 -7.06 -28.10 -12.96
C SER A 406 -6.36 -27.26 -11.87
N TYR A 407 -5.97 -26.04 -12.22
CA TYR A 407 -5.26 -25.11 -11.34
C TYR A 407 -6.14 -23.93 -10.95
N GLY A 408 -6.26 -23.67 -9.66
CA GLY A 408 -6.88 -22.49 -9.09
C GLY A 408 -5.88 -21.67 -8.28
N ARG A 409 -6.05 -20.36 -8.24
CA ARG A 409 -5.25 -19.46 -7.36
C ARG A 409 -6.16 -18.51 -6.63
N ILE A 410 -5.98 -18.43 -5.32
CA ILE A 410 -6.66 -17.46 -4.45
C ILE A 410 -5.59 -16.64 -3.74
N SER A 411 -5.58 -15.32 -3.96
CA SER A 411 -4.72 -14.41 -3.21
C SER A 411 -5.39 -14.08 -1.88
N LEU A 412 -4.68 -14.37 -0.79
CA LEU A 412 -5.13 -14.09 0.58
C LEU A 412 -4.63 -12.71 1.08
N GLY A 413 -3.74 -12.07 0.32
CA GLY A 413 -3.24 -10.74 0.66
C GLY A 413 -4.34 -9.68 0.58
N GLY A 414 -4.65 -9.04 1.72
CA GLY A 414 -5.71 -8.03 1.81
C GLY A 414 -7.10 -8.59 2.13
N LEU A 415 -7.20 -9.87 2.50
CA LEU A 415 -8.43 -10.45 3.05
C LEU A 415 -8.60 -10.00 4.51
N HIS A 416 -9.74 -9.39 4.79
CA HIS A 416 -10.10 -8.91 6.13
C HIS A 416 -11.41 -9.50 6.64
N ASP A 417 -12.20 -10.15 5.77
CA ASP A 417 -13.52 -10.70 6.08
C ASP A 417 -13.57 -12.21 5.78
N GLU A 418 -14.02 -13.00 6.73
CA GLU A 418 -14.19 -14.46 6.54
C GLU A 418 -15.23 -14.79 5.46
N SER A 419 -16.16 -13.88 5.18
CA SER A 419 -17.17 -14.06 4.14
C SER A 419 -16.57 -14.15 2.73
N GLU A 420 -15.34 -13.62 2.52
CA GLU A 420 -14.65 -13.84 1.26
C GLU A 420 -14.23 -15.31 1.05
N ILE A 421 -14.05 -16.06 2.14
CA ILE A 421 -13.70 -17.49 2.08
C ILE A 421 -14.95 -18.35 2.09
N ARG A 422 -15.88 -18.06 3.05
CA ARG A 422 -17.10 -18.82 3.29
C ARG A 422 -18.34 -18.32 2.54
N GLY A 423 -18.24 -17.23 1.78
CA GLY A 423 -19.39 -16.62 1.12
C GLY A 423 -20.28 -15.80 2.05
N HIS A 424 -21.13 -14.99 1.45
CA HIS A 424 -22.13 -14.18 2.13
C HIS A 424 -23.45 -14.94 2.24
N ARG A 425 -24.20 -14.71 3.32
CA ARG A 425 -25.55 -15.30 3.43
C ARG A 425 -26.43 -14.81 2.28
N ARG A 426 -27.11 -15.73 1.61
CA ARG A 426 -27.95 -15.52 0.42
C ARG A 426 -29.07 -14.48 0.60
N THR A 427 -29.42 -14.17 1.84
CA THR A 427 -30.45 -13.17 2.18
C THR A 427 -30.04 -11.72 1.91
N TYR A 428 -28.75 -11.46 1.70
CA TYR A 428 -28.26 -10.11 1.41
C TYR A 428 -28.26 -9.83 -0.09
N ILE A 429 -28.66 -8.61 -0.48
CA ILE A 429 -28.56 -8.16 -1.87
C ILE A 429 -27.08 -8.09 -2.24
N GLY A 430 -26.70 -8.75 -3.34
CA GLY A 430 -25.30 -8.82 -3.78
C GLY A 430 -24.48 -9.92 -3.09
N ALA A 431 -25.12 -10.87 -2.39
CA ALA A 431 -24.44 -12.02 -1.83
C ALA A 431 -23.72 -12.83 -2.90
N MET A 432 -22.50 -13.25 -2.60
CA MET A 432 -21.65 -14.05 -3.48
C MET A 432 -21.11 -15.26 -2.72
N SER A 433 -20.83 -16.33 -3.46
CA SER A 433 -20.14 -17.51 -2.94
C SER A 433 -18.73 -17.17 -2.48
N GLY A 434 -18.19 -17.97 -1.57
CA GLY A 434 -16.81 -17.85 -1.14
C GLY A 434 -15.82 -18.09 -2.30
N ARG A 435 -14.65 -17.50 -2.23
CA ARG A 435 -13.61 -17.61 -3.26
C ARG A 435 -13.20 -19.07 -3.53
N ILE A 436 -13.30 -19.94 -2.52
CA ILE A 436 -12.98 -21.37 -2.67
C ILE A 436 -13.99 -22.03 -3.61
N MET A 437 -15.28 -21.85 -3.33
CA MET A 437 -16.34 -22.44 -4.14
C MET A 437 -16.35 -21.87 -5.58
N ASP A 438 -16.14 -20.55 -5.73
CA ASP A 438 -16.03 -19.92 -7.06
C ASP A 438 -14.80 -20.44 -7.83
N THR A 439 -13.68 -20.72 -7.14
CA THR A 439 -12.49 -21.29 -7.77
C THR A 439 -12.73 -22.72 -8.22
N ILE A 440 -13.42 -23.55 -7.42
CA ILE A 440 -13.80 -24.92 -7.76
C ILE A 440 -14.75 -24.93 -8.95
N ARG A 441 -15.74 -24.03 -8.96
CA ARG A 441 -16.66 -23.84 -10.09
C ARG A 441 -15.90 -23.58 -11.39
N LYS A 442 -15.00 -22.58 -11.37
CA LYS A 442 -14.14 -22.22 -12.52
C LYS A 442 -13.19 -23.33 -12.96
N ALA A 443 -12.74 -24.16 -12.04
CA ALA A 443 -11.86 -25.30 -12.29
C ALA A 443 -12.58 -26.44 -13.05
N GLY A 444 -13.89 -26.58 -12.87
CA GLY A 444 -14.72 -27.60 -13.52
C GLY A 444 -14.53 -29.03 -13.01
N TYR A 445 -13.71 -29.23 -11.98
CA TYR A 445 -13.44 -30.52 -11.34
C TYR A 445 -13.46 -30.37 -9.80
N SER A 446 -13.86 -31.44 -9.10
CA SER A 446 -13.90 -31.46 -7.62
C SER A 446 -12.54 -31.64 -6.98
N ASN A 447 -11.51 -32.03 -7.75
CA ASN A 447 -10.16 -32.28 -7.27
C ASN A 447 -9.08 -31.33 -7.86
N PRO A 448 -9.32 -30.01 -7.94
CA PRO A 448 -8.32 -29.10 -8.45
C PRO A 448 -7.13 -29.01 -7.49
N VAL A 449 -6.03 -28.42 -7.97
CA VAL A 449 -4.96 -27.88 -7.13
C VAL A 449 -5.26 -26.41 -6.91
N ILE A 450 -5.45 -26.01 -5.67
CA ILE A 450 -5.72 -24.61 -5.30
C ILE A 450 -4.52 -24.05 -4.56
N VAL A 451 -3.91 -23.00 -5.12
CA VAL A 451 -2.83 -22.26 -4.46
C VAL A 451 -3.41 -21.10 -3.68
N LEU A 452 -3.25 -21.14 -2.37
CA LEU A 452 -3.56 -20.07 -1.43
C LEU A 452 -2.31 -19.18 -1.28
N ASP A 453 -2.28 -18.08 -1.99
CA ASP A 453 -1.10 -17.24 -2.12
C ASP A 453 -1.07 -16.16 -1.02
N GLU A 454 0.11 -15.91 -0.44
CA GLU A 454 0.35 -14.89 0.59
C GLU A 454 -0.43 -15.14 1.92
N ILE A 455 -0.40 -16.37 2.44
CA ILE A 455 -1.07 -16.73 3.70
C ILE A 455 -0.53 -15.97 4.92
N ASP A 456 0.69 -15.49 4.85
CA ASP A 456 1.35 -14.65 5.85
C ASP A 456 0.77 -13.22 5.94
N LYS A 457 -0.08 -12.83 5.00
CA LYS A 457 -0.75 -11.52 4.99
C LYS A 457 -2.20 -11.56 5.48
N VAL A 458 -2.66 -12.73 5.91
CA VAL A 458 -3.98 -12.87 6.53
C VAL A 458 -3.92 -12.26 7.93
N SER A 459 -4.68 -11.21 8.15
CA SER A 459 -4.81 -10.55 9.46
C SER A 459 -6.20 -10.77 10.03
N SER A 460 -6.27 -10.95 11.36
CA SER A 460 -7.54 -10.92 12.09
C SER A 460 -7.84 -9.48 12.51
N ASP A 461 -8.91 -8.90 11.99
CA ASP A 461 -9.40 -7.58 12.35
C ASP A 461 -10.77 -7.67 13.03
N TYR A 462 -11.28 -6.55 13.56
CA TYR A 462 -12.61 -6.44 14.22
C TYR A 462 -13.80 -6.92 13.35
N LYS A 463 -13.61 -7.19 12.04
CA LYS A 463 -14.68 -7.57 11.11
C LYS A 463 -14.78 -9.07 10.82
N GLY A 464 -13.88 -9.88 11.35
CA GLY A 464 -13.89 -11.33 11.14
C GLY A 464 -12.53 -11.98 11.35
N ASP A 465 -12.50 -13.30 11.38
CA ASP A 465 -11.29 -14.11 11.51
C ASP A 465 -11.12 -15.03 10.29
N PRO A 466 -10.55 -14.53 9.18
CA PRO A 466 -10.28 -15.37 8.01
C PRO A 466 -9.38 -16.58 8.33
N ALA A 467 -8.53 -16.49 9.37
CA ALA A 467 -7.66 -17.59 9.76
C ALA A 467 -8.49 -18.79 10.28
N SER A 468 -9.57 -18.55 11.03
CA SER A 468 -10.49 -19.60 11.45
C SER A 468 -11.19 -20.28 10.28
N ALA A 469 -11.64 -19.51 9.28
CA ALA A 469 -12.22 -20.08 8.06
C ALA A 469 -11.21 -20.94 7.28
N LEU A 470 -9.95 -20.49 7.21
CA LEU A 470 -8.87 -21.27 6.57
C LEU A 470 -8.52 -22.52 7.35
N LEU A 471 -8.64 -22.53 8.68
CA LEU A 471 -8.40 -23.74 9.47
C LEU A 471 -9.40 -24.85 9.11
N GLU A 472 -10.67 -24.52 8.91
CA GLU A 472 -11.68 -25.49 8.46
C GLU A 472 -11.37 -26.03 7.04
N VAL A 473 -10.96 -25.16 6.13
CA VAL A 473 -10.59 -25.55 4.75
C VAL A 473 -9.36 -26.46 4.72
N LEU A 474 -8.38 -26.13 5.57
CA LEU A 474 -7.06 -26.77 5.56
C LEU A 474 -6.95 -27.96 6.52
N ASP A 475 -7.96 -28.21 7.33
CA ASP A 475 -7.97 -29.37 8.22
C ASP A 475 -8.61 -30.60 7.50
N PRO A 476 -7.85 -31.68 7.27
CA PRO A 476 -8.38 -32.87 6.59
C PRO A 476 -9.52 -33.58 7.36
N GLU A 477 -9.70 -33.27 8.64
CA GLU A 477 -10.80 -33.84 9.44
C GLU A 477 -12.09 -33.03 9.29
N GLN A 478 -12.00 -31.73 8.97
CA GLN A 478 -13.13 -30.82 8.87
C GLN A 478 -13.51 -30.47 7.43
N ASN A 479 -12.58 -30.51 6.48
CA ASN A 479 -12.80 -30.09 5.10
C ASN A 479 -13.76 -30.97 4.29
N THR A 480 -14.13 -32.14 4.80
CA THR A 480 -15.16 -33.01 4.20
C THR A 480 -16.57 -32.42 4.26
N THR A 481 -16.79 -31.50 5.19
CA THR A 481 -18.08 -30.82 5.46
C THR A 481 -17.89 -29.29 5.45
N PHE A 482 -17.15 -28.78 4.48
CA PHE A 482 -16.95 -27.33 4.34
C PHE A 482 -18.27 -26.63 4.04
N HIS A 483 -18.67 -25.69 4.90
CA HIS A 483 -19.90 -24.94 4.77
C HIS A 483 -19.67 -23.56 4.15
N ASP A 484 -20.20 -23.33 2.95
CA ASP A 484 -20.26 -22.02 2.33
C ASP A 484 -21.62 -21.37 2.61
N ASN A 485 -21.63 -20.15 3.16
CA ASN A 485 -22.86 -19.46 3.58
C ASN A 485 -23.79 -19.09 2.40
N TYR A 486 -23.25 -18.92 1.20
CA TYR A 486 -24.05 -18.69 0.00
C TYR A 486 -24.69 -19.97 -0.51
N LEU A 487 -23.91 -21.04 -0.52
CA LEU A 487 -24.34 -22.35 -0.95
C LEU A 487 -25.36 -22.97 0.04
N ASP A 488 -25.19 -22.69 1.35
CA ASP A 488 -26.03 -23.17 2.46
C ASP A 488 -26.20 -24.72 2.52
N ILE A 489 -25.21 -25.40 1.94
CA ILE A 489 -25.01 -26.87 2.01
C ILE A 489 -23.52 -27.16 2.10
N ASP A 490 -23.19 -28.32 2.65
CA ASP A 490 -21.79 -28.71 2.80
C ASP A 490 -21.20 -29.18 1.47
N TYR A 491 -19.93 -28.90 1.26
CA TYR A 491 -19.15 -29.33 0.10
C TYR A 491 -17.89 -30.08 0.54
N ASP A 492 -17.65 -31.23 -0.07
CA ASP A 492 -16.47 -32.06 0.24
C ASP A 492 -15.23 -31.51 -0.45
N LEU A 493 -14.34 -30.89 0.33
CA LEU A 493 -13.04 -30.39 -0.12
C LEU A 493 -11.91 -31.41 0.06
N SER A 494 -12.16 -32.62 0.54
CA SER A 494 -11.14 -33.63 0.86
C SER A 494 -10.34 -34.10 -0.36
N LYS A 495 -10.87 -33.90 -1.57
CA LYS A 495 -10.21 -34.25 -2.84
C LYS A 495 -9.39 -33.11 -3.43
N VAL A 496 -9.53 -31.89 -2.89
CA VAL A 496 -8.80 -30.70 -3.34
C VAL A 496 -7.37 -30.73 -2.78
N LEU A 497 -6.38 -30.49 -3.60
CA LEU A 497 -5.01 -30.31 -3.16
C LEU A 497 -4.75 -28.84 -2.88
N PHE A 498 -4.64 -28.47 -1.62
CA PHE A 498 -4.27 -27.12 -1.23
C PHE A 498 -2.75 -26.98 -1.12
N ILE A 499 -2.22 -25.90 -1.69
CA ILE A 499 -0.83 -25.50 -1.56
C ILE A 499 -0.82 -24.05 -1.08
N THR A 500 -0.09 -23.75 -0.03
CA THR A 500 0.01 -22.39 0.49
C THR A 500 1.35 -21.77 0.14
N THR A 501 1.38 -20.45 0.03
CA THR A 501 2.64 -19.73 -0.15
C THR A 501 2.75 -18.63 0.90
N ALA A 502 3.97 -18.37 1.37
CA ALA A 502 4.26 -17.31 2.31
C ALA A 502 5.60 -16.63 1.99
N ASN A 503 5.73 -15.36 2.35
CA ASN A 503 7.02 -14.69 2.33
C ASN A 503 7.69 -14.73 3.71
N ASN A 504 6.90 -14.57 4.77
CA ASN A 504 7.39 -14.53 6.15
C ASN A 504 6.69 -15.59 7.01
N ILE A 505 7.48 -16.57 7.47
CA ILE A 505 6.97 -17.68 8.31
C ILE A 505 6.48 -17.21 9.69
N SER A 506 7.05 -16.11 10.22
CA SER A 506 6.70 -15.59 11.55
C SER A 506 5.34 -14.89 11.56
N ALA A 507 4.86 -14.45 10.40
CA ALA A 507 3.56 -13.80 10.27
C ALA A 507 2.40 -14.79 10.07
N ILE A 508 2.69 -16.07 9.87
CA ILE A 508 1.65 -17.11 9.73
C ILE A 508 1.06 -17.42 11.10
N HIS A 509 -0.27 -17.49 11.19
CA HIS A 509 -0.95 -17.87 12.41
C HIS A 509 -0.49 -19.25 12.91
N PRO A 510 -0.12 -19.41 14.21
CA PRO A 510 0.46 -20.66 14.73
C PRO A 510 -0.38 -21.90 14.43
N ALA A 511 -1.70 -21.85 14.60
CA ALA A 511 -2.59 -22.97 14.36
C ALA A 511 -2.63 -23.43 12.88
N LEU A 512 -2.44 -22.49 11.93
CA LEU A 512 -2.29 -22.83 10.51
C LEU A 512 -0.94 -23.49 10.24
N LYS A 513 0.12 -22.96 10.85
CA LYS A 513 1.48 -23.47 10.69
C LYS A 513 1.62 -24.94 11.13
N ASP A 514 0.95 -25.33 12.22
CA ASP A 514 0.98 -26.70 12.74
C ASP A 514 0.36 -27.75 11.78
N ARG A 515 -0.46 -27.30 10.83
CA ARG A 515 -1.11 -28.15 9.81
C ARG A 515 -0.36 -28.21 8.48
N MET A 516 0.76 -27.49 8.38
CA MET A 516 1.49 -27.33 7.13
C MET A 516 2.87 -27.97 7.18
N GLU A 517 3.26 -28.64 6.11
CA GLU A 517 4.64 -28.99 5.87
C GLU A 517 5.38 -27.79 5.26
N MET A 518 6.31 -27.24 6.02
CA MET A 518 7.04 -26.03 5.68
C MET A 518 8.23 -26.34 4.78
N ILE A 519 8.15 -25.96 3.50
CA ILE A 519 9.24 -26.16 2.51
C ILE A 519 9.90 -24.82 2.20
N PRO A 520 11.18 -24.62 2.57
CA PRO A 520 11.90 -23.40 2.30
C PRO A 520 12.27 -23.28 0.83
N VAL A 521 11.90 -22.18 0.19
CA VAL A 521 12.31 -21.83 -1.17
C VAL A 521 13.33 -20.71 -1.10
N SER A 522 14.61 -21.05 -1.29
CA SER A 522 15.70 -20.09 -1.24
C SER A 522 15.72 -19.15 -2.46
N GLY A 523 16.43 -18.04 -2.31
CA GLY A 523 16.73 -17.14 -3.43
C GLY A 523 17.64 -17.77 -4.47
N TYR A 524 17.67 -17.19 -5.66
CA TYR A 524 18.51 -17.64 -6.77
C TYR A 524 19.87 -16.95 -6.78
N LEU A 525 20.86 -17.68 -7.26
CA LEU A 525 22.19 -17.18 -7.53
C LEU A 525 22.26 -16.39 -8.83
N ALA A 526 23.32 -15.62 -9.03
CA ALA A 526 23.52 -14.89 -10.27
C ALA A 526 23.59 -15.84 -11.47
N GLU A 527 24.29 -16.99 -11.32
CA GLU A 527 24.35 -18.04 -12.33
C GLU A 527 22.98 -18.68 -12.60
N GLU A 528 22.21 -18.97 -11.54
CA GLU A 528 20.86 -19.51 -11.66
C GLU A 528 19.94 -18.49 -12.32
N LYS A 529 20.01 -17.21 -11.92
CA LYS A 529 19.25 -16.11 -12.54
C LYS A 529 19.59 -15.96 -14.02
N TYR A 530 20.86 -16.16 -14.40
CA TYR A 530 21.27 -16.16 -15.81
C TYR A 530 20.56 -17.26 -16.59
N HIS A 531 20.53 -18.48 -16.07
CA HIS A 531 19.83 -19.59 -16.72
C HIS A 531 18.32 -19.36 -16.78
N ILE A 532 17.73 -18.90 -15.67
CA ILE A 532 16.31 -18.56 -15.62
C ILE A 532 15.98 -17.44 -16.62
N ALA A 533 16.81 -16.43 -16.71
CA ALA A 533 16.62 -15.34 -17.69
C ALA A 533 16.65 -15.86 -19.13
N LYS A 534 17.67 -16.66 -19.46
CA LYS A 534 17.90 -17.15 -20.79
C LYS A 534 16.83 -18.15 -21.23
N ASP A 535 16.55 -19.13 -20.38
CA ASP A 535 15.77 -20.31 -20.76
C ASP A 535 14.26 -20.14 -20.51
N TYR A 536 13.86 -19.19 -19.63
CA TYR A 536 12.44 -18.99 -19.25
C TYR A 536 11.95 -17.55 -19.46
N LEU A 537 12.65 -16.52 -18.93
CA LEU A 537 12.12 -15.17 -18.94
C LEU A 537 12.20 -14.53 -20.34
N ILE A 538 13.31 -14.68 -21.04
CA ILE A 538 13.46 -14.11 -22.38
C ILE A 538 12.46 -14.71 -23.36
N PRO A 539 12.29 -16.04 -23.47
CA PRO A 539 11.25 -16.64 -24.33
C PRO A 539 9.84 -16.16 -23.96
N LYS A 540 9.51 -16.11 -22.68
CA LYS A 540 8.24 -15.59 -22.19
C LYS A 540 8.00 -14.15 -22.62
N GLN A 541 9.02 -13.27 -22.51
CA GLN A 541 8.89 -11.87 -22.91
C GLN A 541 8.81 -11.68 -24.42
N ILE A 542 9.46 -12.54 -25.20
CA ILE A 542 9.33 -12.59 -26.66
C ILE A 542 7.86 -12.85 -27.03
N GLU A 543 7.27 -13.89 -26.47
CA GLU A 543 5.86 -14.24 -26.70
C GLU A 543 4.91 -13.14 -26.27
N LEU A 544 5.06 -12.59 -25.05
CA LEU A 544 4.20 -11.54 -24.50
C LEU A 544 4.23 -10.22 -25.28
N HIS A 545 5.33 -9.93 -25.96
CA HIS A 545 5.48 -8.69 -26.73
C HIS A 545 5.36 -8.90 -28.25
N GLY A 546 5.01 -10.11 -28.71
CA GLY A 546 4.83 -10.42 -30.13
C GLY A 546 6.11 -10.29 -30.95
N LEU A 547 7.26 -10.53 -30.33
CA LEU A 547 8.56 -10.46 -30.99
C LEU A 547 8.92 -11.81 -31.62
N ALA A 548 9.71 -11.79 -32.69
CA ALA A 548 10.33 -13.02 -33.22
C ALA A 548 11.62 -13.31 -32.40
N PRO A 549 11.98 -14.60 -32.19
CA PRO A 549 13.19 -14.99 -31.46
C PRO A 549 14.49 -14.37 -32.01
N GLU A 550 14.53 -14.08 -33.29
CA GLU A 550 15.67 -13.45 -33.97
C GLU A 550 15.82 -11.96 -33.63
N GLN A 551 14.72 -11.31 -33.29
CA GLN A 551 14.64 -9.86 -33.04
C GLN A 551 15.05 -9.46 -31.62
N PHE A 552 15.06 -10.42 -30.68
CA PHE A 552 15.35 -10.14 -29.26
C PHE A 552 16.35 -11.16 -28.71
N LYS A 553 17.62 -10.93 -29.00
CA LYS A 553 18.73 -11.77 -28.50
C LYS A 553 19.62 -10.98 -27.57
N LEU A 554 19.84 -11.50 -26.36
CA LEU A 554 20.76 -10.94 -25.38
C LEU A 554 22.01 -11.81 -25.28
N ASN A 555 23.20 -11.19 -25.22
CA ASN A 555 24.41 -11.92 -24.93
C ASN A 555 24.55 -12.17 -23.41
N LYS A 556 25.49 -13.08 -23.04
CA LYS A 556 25.75 -13.41 -21.64
C LYS A 556 26.09 -12.17 -20.81
N ALA A 557 26.93 -11.29 -21.35
CA ALA A 557 27.36 -10.08 -20.66
C ALA A 557 26.17 -9.12 -20.40
N ALA A 558 25.22 -9.00 -21.36
CA ALA A 558 24.02 -8.18 -21.18
C ALA A 558 23.14 -8.70 -20.04
N ILE A 559 22.88 -10.02 -20.01
CA ILE A 559 22.08 -10.64 -18.96
C ILE A 559 22.79 -10.47 -17.59
N SER A 560 24.09 -10.70 -17.51
CA SER A 560 24.85 -10.47 -16.28
C SER A 560 24.81 -9.01 -15.85
N THR A 561 24.93 -8.05 -16.78
CA THR A 561 24.80 -6.63 -16.48
C THR A 561 23.42 -6.29 -15.89
N ILE A 562 22.34 -6.89 -16.42
CA ILE A 562 20.98 -6.67 -15.87
C ILE A 562 20.91 -7.22 -14.44
N ILE A 563 21.40 -8.43 -14.23
CA ILE A 563 21.37 -9.09 -12.92
C ILE A 563 22.17 -8.30 -11.88
N ASP A 564 23.38 -7.89 -12.24
CA ASP A 564 24.33 -7.29 -11.29
C ASP A 564 24.08 -5.80 -11.06
N GLU A 565 23.80 -5.04 -12.13
CA GLU A 565 23.74 -3.59 -12.05
C GLU A 565 22.31 -3.03 -11.91
N TYR A 566 21.26 -3.78 -12.29
CA TYR A 566 19.87 -3.28 -12.32
C TYR A 566 18.88 -4.08 -11.47
N THR A 567 19.30 -5.20 -10.86
CA THR A 567 18.44 -5.98 -9.98
C THR A 567 19.10 -6.29 -8.65
N ARG A 568 18.38 -5.97 -7.55
CA ARG A 568 18.80 -6.29 -6.17
C ARG A 568 17.63 -7.02 -5.52
N GLU A 569 17.55 -8.33 -5.76
CA GLU A 569 16.47 -9.19 -5.28
C GLU A 569 16.93 -10.63 -5.11
N SER A 570 16.30 -11.37 -4.21
CA SER A 570 16.54 -12.81 -4.06
C SER A 570 15.93 -13.62 -5.20
N GLY A 571 14.78 -13.17 -5.71
CA GLY A 571 14.08 -13.80 -6.82
C GLY A 571 14.47 -13.26 -8.19
N VAL A 572 13.52 -13.35 -9.14
CA VAL A 572 13.67 -12.92 -10.54
C VAL A 572 12.54 -11.99 -11.02
N ARG A 573 11.75 -11.44 -10.08
CA ARG A 573 10.60 -10.60 -10.45
C ARG A 573 11.02 -9.26 -11.06
N ASN A 574 12.06 -8.64 -10.51
CA ASN A 574 12.58 -7.39 -11.05
C ASN A 574 13.39 -7.64 -12.33
N LEU A 575 14.11 -8.76 -12.38
CA LEU A 575 14.79 -9.21 -13.58
C LEU A 575 13.82 -9.40 -14.76
N ASP A 576 12.66 -10.03 -14.52
CA ASP A 576 11.58 -10.16 -15.53
C ASP A 576 11.10 -8.78 -16.01
N LYS A 577 10.93 -7.81 -15.08
CA LYS A 577 10.54 -6.43 -15.43
C LYS A 577 11.59 -5.70 -16.26
N GLN A 578 12.87 -5.87 -15.96
CA GLN A 578 13.94 -5.22 -16.74
C GLN A 578 14.05 -5.82 -18.15
N ILE A 579 13.93 -7.15 -18.26
CA ILE A 579 13.87 -7.82 -19.56
C ILE A 579 12.65 -7.37 -20.36
N ALA A 580 11.48 -7.25 -19.72
CA ALA A 580 10.28 -6.72 -20.34
C ALA A 580 10.44 -5.27 -20.83
N LYS A 581 11.19 -4.42 -20.10
CA LYS A 581 11.50 -3.05 -20.53
C LYS A 581 12.35 -3.03 -21.79
N LEU A 582 13.33 -3.92 -21.88
CA LEU A 582 14.14 -4.10 -23.10
C LEU A 582 13.30 -4.63 -24.27
N ALA A 583 12.44 -5.62 -24.04
CA ALA A 583 11.54 -6.17 -25.04
C ALA A 583 10.58 -5.09 -25.59
N ARG A 584 9.98 -4.27 -24.72
CA ARG A 584 9.16 -3.12 -25.13
C ARG A 584 9.94 -2.10 -25.96
N ASN A 585 11.18 -1.81 -25.59
CA ASN A 585 12.02 -0.91 -26.38
C ASN A 585 12.29 -1.47 -27.78
N THR A 586 12.58 -2.78 -27.87
CA THR A 586 12.75 -3.47 -29.14
C THR A 586 11.46 -3.44 -29.96
N ALA A 587 10.31 -3.73 -29.36
CA ALA A 587 9.02 -3.68 -30.05
C ALA A 587 8.71 -2.25 -30.56
N LYS A 588 9.04 -1.22 -29.75
CA LYS A 588 8.92 0.19 -30.18
C LYS A 588 9.77 0.48 -31.41
N LYS A 589 11.04 0.04 -31.42
CA LYS A 589 11.94 0.24 -32.57
C LYS A 589 11.42 -0.44 -33.84
N ILE A 590 10.87 -1.65 -33.71
CA ILE A 590 10.25 -2.37 -34.84
C ILE A 590 9.06 -1.58 -35.38
N ALA A 591 8.20 -1.08 -34.49
CA ALA A 591 7.02 -0.31 -34.88
C ALA A 591 7.36 1.05 -35.52
N LEU A 592 8.54 1.60 -35.22
CA LEU A 592 9.05 2.84 -35.83
C LEU A 592 9.97 2.59 -37.04
N GLU A 593 10.11 1.34 -37.46
CA GLU A 593 11.02 0.94 -38.57
C GLU A 593 12.48 1.34 -38.37
N GLU A 594 12.91 1.44 -37.10
CA GLU A 594 14.29 1.73 -36.72
C GLU A 594 15.18 0.48 -36.82
N GLU A 595 16.47 0.68 -37.07
CA GLU A 595 17.43 -0.42 -37.11
C GLU A 595 17.55 -1.11 -35.77
N LEU A 596 17.48 -2.45 -35.77
CA LEU A 596 17.66 -3.30 -34.61
C LEU A 596 19.11 -3.73 -34.48
N PRO A 597 19.67 -3.74 -33.25
CA PRO A 597 20.96 -4.39 -33.04
C PRO A 597 20.78 -5.91 -33.22
N ALA A 598 21.69 -6.54 -33.98
CA ALA A 598 21.69 -8.00 -34.19
C ALA A 598 21.79 -8.77 -32.84
N LEU A 599 22.35 -8.13 -31.83
CA LEU A 599 22.54 -8.70 -30.50
C LEU A 599 22.54 -7.56 -29.47
N ILE A 600 21.72 -7.69 -28.44
CA ILE A 600 21.67 -6.72 -27.33
C ILE A 600 22.88 -6.98 -26.42
N THR A 601 23.76 -5.99 -26.31
CA THR A 601 24.97 -6.00 -25.47
C THR A 601 24.76 -5.20 -24.18
N SER A 602 25.74 -5.25 -23.27
CA SER A 602 25.72 -4.43 -22.04
C SER A 602 25.62 -2.93 -22.32
N LYS A 603 26.08 -2.48 -23.48
CA LYS A 603 26.00 -1.07 -23.88
C LYS A 603 24.57 -0.68 -24.21
N GLU A 604 23.86 -1.51 -24.99
CA GLU A 604 22.45 -1.30 -25.30
C GLU A 604 21.59 -1.41 -24.01
N VAL A 605 21.88 -2.36 -23.14
CA VAL A 605 21.19 -2.44 -21.82
C VAL A 605 21.31 -1.12 -21.07
N LYS A 606 22.53 -0.56 -20.95
CA LYS A 606 22.76 0.72 -20.26
C LYS A 606 22.06 1.89 -20.95
N SER A 607 21.97 1.89 -22.27
CA SER A 607 21.27 2.96 -23.00
C SER A 607 19.77 2.96 -22.78
N VAL A 608 19.17 1.78 -22.62
CA VAL A 608 17.70 1.62 -22.45
C VAL A 608 17.28 1.71 -20.99
N LEU A 609 18.04 1.09 -20.08
CA LEU A 609 17.72 1.05 -18.66
C LEU A 609 18.17 2.30 -17.90
N GLY A 610 19.15 3.05 -18.44
CA GLY A 610 19.70 4.24 -17.83
C GLY A 610 20.90 3.94 -16.91
N LEU A 611 21.13 4.82 -15.95
CA LEU A 611 22.21 4.64 -14.98
C LEU A 611 21.97 3.39 -14.11
N PRO A 612 23.01 2.62 -13.80
CA PRO A 612 22.91 1.49 -12.89
C PRO A 612 22.31 1.89 -11.54
N THR A 613 21.36 1.10 -11.08
CA THR A 613 20.76 1.29 -9.74
C THR A 613 21.65 0.74 -8.63
N ASN A 614 22.48 -0.24 -8.95
CA ASN A 614 23.43 -0.84 -8.03
C ASN A 614 24.84 -0.52 -8.50
N MET A 615 25.53 0.36 -7.80
CA MET A 615 26.98 0.42 -7.91
C MET A 615 27.53 -0.74 -7.08
N HIS A 616 28.32 -1.63 -7.68
CA HIS A 616 29.07 -2.61 -6.93
C HIS A 616 29.99 -1.85 -5.99
N ASP A 617 29.72 -1.86 -4.71
CA ASP A 617 30.72 -1.58 -3.71
C ASP A 617 31.70 -2.76 -3.75
N ILE A 618 32.71 -2.64 -4.63
CA ILE A 618 33.88 -3.50 -4.55
C ILE A 618 34.37 -3.34 -3.12
N GLN A 619 34.49 -4.47 -2.42
CA GLN A 619 34.86 -4.49 -1.01
C GLN A 619 36.17 -3.70 -0.76
N LYS A 620 36.00 -2.53 -0.12
CA LYS A 620 37.08 -1.68 0.37
C LYS A 620 37.11 -1.61 1.90
N GLY A 621 36.26 -2.42 2.56
CA GLY A 621 35.95 -2.27 3.97
C GLY A 621 37.13 -2.46 4.91
N ASN A 622 38.04 -3.40 4.67
CA ASN A 622 39.14 -3.69 5.62
C ASN A 622 40.42 -2.87 5.32
N GLU A 623 40.29 -1.78 4.57
CA GLU A 623 41.44 -0.96 4.16
C GLU A 623 41.95 0.01 5.25
N ALA A 624 41.13 0.28 6.26
CA ALA A 624 41.43 1.17 7.37
C ALA A 624 41.33 0.45 8.73
N PRO A 625 42.13 0.86 9.75
CA PRO A 625 41.91 0.41 11.12
C PRO A 625 40.48 0.81 11.57
N GLY A 626 39.84 -0.07 12.32
CA GLY A 626 38.47 0.16 12.82
C GLY A 626 37.38 -0.20 11.83
N VAL A 627 37.67 -0.59 10.59
CA VAL A 627 36.64 -0.97 9.60
C VAL A 627 36.72 -2.46 9.32
N VAL A 628 35.61 -3.18 9.49
CA VAL A 628 35.55 -4.63 9.30
C VAL A 628 34.27 -4.99 8.53
N THR A 629 34.46 -5.92 7.57
CA THR A 629 33.36 -6.41 6.76
C THR A 629 32.63 -7.55 7.46
N GLY A 630 31.35 -7.37 7.69
CA GLY A 630 30.42 -8.40 8.14
C GLY A 630 29.53 -8.91 7.01
N LEU A 631 28.75 -9.96 7.31
CA LEU A 631 27.77 -10.55 6.42
C LEU A 631 26.39 -10.47 7.05
N ALA A 632 25.46 -9.87 6.33
CA ALA A 632 24.05 -9.76 6.71
C ALA A 632 23.17 -10.62 5.80
N TRP A 633 22.01 -10.98 6.31
CA TRP A 633 20.93 -11.58 5.56
C TRP A 633 19.71 -10.66 5.64
N THR A 634 19.07 -10.42 4.51
CA THR A 634 17.85 -9.65 4.36
C THR A 634 16.84 -10.43 3.54
N GLU A 635 15.59 -10.00 3.53
CA GLU A 635 14.55 -10.59 2.66
C GLU A 635 14.92 -10.51 1.16
N MET A 636 15.81 -9.60 0.80
CA MET A 636 16.34 -9.45 -0.57
C MET A 636 17.54 -10.34 -0.87
N GLY A 637 18.07 -11.06 0.12
CA GLY A 637 19.22 -11.96 0.01
C GLY A 637 20.34 -11.58 0.95
N GLY A 638 21.53 -12.16 0.74
CA GLY A 638 22.72 -11.83 1.50
C GLY A 638 23.35 -10.52 1.04
N GLU A 639 23.88 -9.76 1.97
CA GLU A 639 24.60 -8.50 1.75
C GLU A 639 25.89 -8.44 2.56
N ILE A 640 26.85 -7.65 2.08
CA ILE A 640 28.00 -7.26 2.89
C ILE A 640 27.61 -6.06 3.76
N LEU A 641 28.17 -6.01 4.93
CA LEU A 641 27.92 -5.00 5.93
C LEU A 641 29.25 -4.45 6.44
N PHE A 642 29.44 -3.15 6.38
CA PHE A 642 30.62 -2.54 6.98
C PHE A 642 30.32 -2.12 8.41
N VAL A 643 31.18 -2.49 9.32
CA VAL A 643 31.15 -2.02 10.71
C VAL A 643 32.36 -1.13 10.91
N GLU A 644 32.10 0.13 11.18
CA GLU A 644 33.12 1.15 11.40
C GLU A 644 33.18 1.51 12.89
N CYS A 645 34.36 1.46 13.46
CA CYS A 645 34.64 1.88 14.83
C CYS A 645 35.61 3.06 14.81
N SER A 646 35.21 4.15 15.40
CA SER A 646 36.05 5.33 15.60
C SER A 646 36.26 5.55 17.10
N LEU A 647 37.49 5.96 17.45
CA LEU A 647 37.87 6.32 18.80
C LEU A 647 38.14 7.82 18.85
N SER A 648 37.62 8.48 19.87
CA SER A 648 37.89 9.89 20.17
C SER A 648 38.24 10.06 21.64
N GLU A 649 38.97 11.12 22.00
CA GLU A 649 39.18 11.46 23.41
C GLU A 649 37.83 11.73 24.08
N GLY A 650 37.61 11.15 25.28
CA GLY A 650 36.33 11.24 25.93
C GLY A 650 36.31 10.66 27.34
N LYS A 651 35.18 10.08 27.72
CA LYS A 651 34.94 9.54 29.08
C LYS A 651 34.53 8.08 29.08
N GLY A 652 34.78 7.35 27.97
CA GLY A 652 34.43 5.94 27.84
C GLY A 652 32.98 5.73 27.41
N VAL A 653 32.37 6.70 26.71
CA VAL A 653 30.98 6.61 26.22
C VAL A 653 30.96 5.75 24.96
N LEU A 654 29.98 4.83 24.91
CA LEU A 654 29.69 4.03 23.73
C LEU A 654 28.52 4.65 22.97
N THR A 655 28.74 5.03 21.70
CA THR A 655 27.72 5.60 20.82
C THR A 655 27.51 4.70 19.63
N THR A 656 26.26 4.54 19.20
CA THR A 656 25.89 3.73 18.03
C THR A 656 25.07 4.54 17.03
N THR A 657 25.36 4.40 15.73
CA THR A 657 24.63 5.03 14.66
C THR A 657 24.46 4.06 13.47
N GLY A 658 23.51 4.31 12.56
CA GLY A 658 23.24 3.48 11.38
C GLY A 658 21.91 2.78 11.38
N ASN A 659 20.90 3.31 12.12
CA ASN A 659 19.54 2.76 12.21
C ASN A 659 19.52 1.29 12.68
N LEU A 660 20.20 1.04 13.81
CA LEU A 660 20.32 -0.26 14.44
C LEU A 660 19.07 -0.58 15.25
N GLY A 661 18.53 -1.78 15.09
CA GLY A 661 17.48 -2.34 15.95
C GLY A 661 18.02 -2.69 17.35
N ASP A 662 17.12 -3.06 18.25
CA ASP A 662 17.47 -3.25 19.67
C ASP A 662 18.39 -4.47 19.89
N VAL A 663 18.17 -5.57 19.15
CA VAL A 663 19.04 -6.76 19.22
C VAL A 663 20.46 -6.44 18.76
N MET A 664 20.59 -5.63 17.70
CA MET A 664 21.90 -5.22 17.20
C MET A 664 22.61 -4.25 18.16
N LYS A 665 21.89 -3.33 18.81
CA LYS A 665 22.44 -2.45 19.87
C LYS A 665 22.92 -3.26 21.08
N GLU A 666 22.15 -4.27 21.48
CA GLU A 666 22.55 -5.21 22.53
C GLU A 666 23.85 -5.95 22.14
N SER A 667 23.94 -6.41 20.90
CA SER A 667 25.16 -7.05 20.38
C SER A 667 26.38 -6.13 20.44
N VAL A 668 26.22 -4.82 20.13
CA VAL A 668 27.28 -3.81 20.30
C VAL A 668 27.71 -3.68 21.77
N MET A 669 26.75 -3.65 22.69
CA MET A 669 27.05 -3.60 24.13
C MET A 669 27.81 -4.83 24.61
N ILE A 670 27.39 -6.02 24.19
CA ILE A 670 28.08 -7.29 24.49
C ILE A 670 29.50 -7.24 23.94
N ALA A 671 29.70 -6.79 22.72
CA ALA A 671 30.99 -6.65 22.06
C ALA A 671 31.93 -5.70 22.84
N TYR A 672 31.41 -4.55 23.26
CA TYR A 672 32.18 -3.56 24.03
C TYR A 672 32.56 -4.07 25.39
N GLN A 673 31.64 -4.73 26.12
CA GLN A 673 31.96 -5.33 27.42
C GLN A 673 32.97 -6.46 27.32
N TYR A 674 32.91 -7.27 26.27
CA TYR A 674 33.87 -8.33 26.03
C TYR A 674 35.30 -7.78 25.84
N ILE A 675 35.48 -6.76 24.98
CA ILE A 675 36.77 -6.13 24.76
C ILE A 675 37.34 -5.52 26.05
N LYS A 676 36.49 -4.84 26.80
CA LYS A 676 36.83 -4.22 28.05
C LYS A 676 37.29 -5.25 29.09
N ALA A 677 36.59 -6.38 29.19
CA ALA A 677 36.93 -7.46 30.10
C ALA A 677 38.23 -8.20 29.69
N HIS A 678 38.56 -8.21 28.41
CA HIS A 678 39.71 -8.93 27.87
C HIS A 678 40.81 -8.00 27.31
N ALA A 679 40.84 -6.74 27.78
CA ALA A 679 41.80 -5.73 27.36
C ALA A 679 43.27 -6.21 27.42
N GLY A 680 43.62 -6.87 28.49
CA GLY A 680 44.98 -7.40 28.68
C GLY A 680 45.40 -8.44 27.66
N LEU A 681 44.49 -9.33 27.21
CA LEU A 681 44.72 -10.30 26.15
C LEU A 681 44.95 -9.62 24.79
N LEU A 682 44.36 -8.48 24.60
CA LEU A 682 44.46 -7.68 23.38
C LEU A 682 45.68 -6.74 23.40
N GLY A 683 46.38 -6.61 24.53
CA GLY A 683 47.43 -5.63 24.72
C GLY A 683 46.95 -4.19 24.70
N ILE A 684 45.68 -3.97 25.12
CA ILE A 684 45.05 -2.67 25.28
C ILE A 684 45.08 -2.28 26.76
N ASP A 685 45.53 -1.05 27.04
CA ASP A 685 45.52 -0.55 28.40
C ASP A 685 44.07 -0.35 28.86
N ALA A 686 43.71 -0.91 30.00
CA ALA A 686 42.39 -0.77 30.60
C ALA A 686 41.98 0.70 30.84
N GLU A 687 42.93 1.61 31.04
CA GLU A 687 42.67 3.04 31.18
C GLU A 687 42.19 3.70 29.88
N GLU A 688 42.54 3.16 28.71
CA GLU A 688 42.10 3.70 27.43
C GLU A 688 40.58 3.69 27.29
N PHE A 689 39.89 2.70 27.87
CA PHE A 689 38.44 2.64 27.90
C PHE A 689 37.75 3.74 28.72
N GLN A 690 38.52 4.40 29.58
CA GLN A 690 38.02 5.56 30.36
C GLN A 690 38.38 6.88 29.70
N LYS A 691 39.40 6.89 28.84
CA LYS A 691 39.94 8.09 28.18
C LYS A 691 39.41 8.25 26.73
N LYS A 692 38.82 7.20 26.16
CA LYS A 692 38.36 7.19 24.76
C LYS A 692 36.88 6.83 24.67
N ASP A 693 36.12 7.67 23.99
CA ASP A 693 34.77 7.35 23.56
C ASP A 693 34.81 6.48 22.31
N VAL A 694 33.94 5.49 22.28
CA VAL A 694 33.82 4.52 21.17
C VAL A 694 32.58 4.80 20.39
N HIS A 695 32.72 5.02 19.09
CA HIS A 695 31.60 5.21 18.20
C HIS A 695 31.56 4.07 17.16
N ILE A 696 30.48 3.29 17.19
CA ILE A 696 30.18 2.27 16.19
C ILE A 696 29.18 2.84 15.20
N HIS A 697 29.56 2.83 13.92
CA HIS A 697 28.71 3.21 12.83
C HIS A 697 28.53 2.04 11.84
N VAL A 698 27.29 1.82 11.42
CA VAL A 698 26.98 0.88 10.32
C VAL A 698 26.37 1.68 9.20
N PRO A 699 27.08 1.93 8.09
CA PRO A 699 26.60 2.73 6.96
C PRO A 699 25.25 2.27 6.39
N GLU A 700 24.65 3.10 5.52
CA GLU A 700 23.30 2.91 4.94
C GLU A 700 22.17 3.01 5.99
N GLY A 701 22.12 4.11 6.74
CA GLY A 701 21.13 4.37 7.77
C GLY A 701 19.67 4.43 7.31
N ALA A 702 19.42 4.46 6.01
CA ALA A 702 18.07 4.39 5.44
C ALA A 702 17.43 2.99 5.59
N ILE A 703 18.24 1.94 5.76
CA ILE A 703 17.79 0.55 5.88
C ILE A 703 17.91 0.14 7.36
N PRO A 704 16.80 -0.24 8.03
CA PRO A 704 16.87 -0.78 9.38
C PRO A 704 17.72 -2.05 9.40
N LYS A 705 18.63 -2.14 10.39
CA LYS A 705 19.50 -3.31 10.58
C LYS A 705 19.30 -3.86 11.98
N ASP A 706 18.92 -5.13 12.06
CA ASP A 706 18.74 -5.81 13.33
C ASP A 706 19.26 -7.26 13.27
N GLY A 707 19.65 -7.78 14.42
CA GLY A 707 20.09 -9.15 14.58
C GLY A 707 21.46 -9.29 15.27
N PRO A 708 21.72 -10.45 15.90
CA PRO A 708 22.92 -10.68 16.71
C PRO A 708 24.12 -11.11 15.86
N SER A 709 23.96 -11.40 14.56
CA SER A 709 24.97 -12.07 13.73
C SER A 709 26.22 -11.24 13.38
N ALA A 710 26.24 -9.96 13.77
CA ALA A 710 27.40 -9.08 13.60
C ALA A 710 28.31 -9.00 14.86
N GLY A 711 28.06 -9.78 15.89
CA GLY A 711 28.75 -9.69 17.17
C GLY A 711 30.28 -9.81 17.03
N ILE A 712 30.76 -10.84 16.32
CA ILE A 712 32.21 -11.02 16.10
C ILE A 712 32.80 -9.89 15.24
N THR A 713 32.01 -9.33 14.30
CA THR A 713 32.43 -8.20 13.45
C THR A 713 32.62 -6.93 14.28
N MET A 714 31.72 -6.68 15.21
CA MET A 714 31.78 -5.52 16.10
C MET A 714 32.99 -5.57 17.03
N VAL A 715 33.24 -6.73 17.66
CA VAL A 715 34.46 -6.92 18.47
C VAL A 715 35.72 -6.71 17.62
N SER A 716 35.74 -7.27 16.41
CA SER A 716 36.89 -7.15 15.50
C SER A 716 37.13 -5.69 15.07
N ALA A 717 36.06 -4.92 14.81
CA ALA A 717 36.16 -3.52 14.45
C ALA A 717 36.69 -2.67 15.64
N MET A 718 36.17 -2.88 16.84
CA MET A 718 36.67 -2.22 18.05
C MET A 718 38.14 -2.61 18.33
N ALA A 719 38.50 -3.89 18.28
CA ALA A 719 39.85 -4.37 18.50
C ALA A 719 40.81 -3.79 17.45
N SER A 720 40.40 -3.69 16.19
CA SER A 720 41.14 -3.06 15.11
C SER A 720 41.40 -1.57 15.38
N ALA A 721 40.37 -0.84 15.85
CA ALA A 721 40.47 0.56 16.21
C ALA A 721 41.43 0.80 17.39
N PHE A 722 41.26 0.07 18.50
CA PHE A 722 42.13 0.19 19.67
C PHE A 722 43.57 -0.17 19.39
N LYS A 723 43.80 -1.21 18.57
CA LYS A 723 45.16 -1.61 18.16
C LYS A 723 45.74 -0.74 17.04
N ASN A 724 44.94 0.12 16.44
CA ASN A 724 45.27 0.84 15.22
C ASN A 724 45.86 -0.08 14.13
N LYS A 725 45.32 -1.29 13.99
CA LYS A 725 45.78 -2.30 13.07
C LYS A 725 44.67 -2.76 12.14
N LYS A 726 44.96 -2.82 10.83
CA LYS A 726 44.00 -3.26 9.81
C LYS A 726 43.72 -4.76 9.97
N VAL A 727 42.47 -5.13 9.71
CA VAL A 727 42.06 -6.51 9.52
C VAL A 727 42.49 -6.99 8.13
N LYS A 728 42.71 -8.28 7.95
CA LYS A 728 43.10 -8.90 6.66
C LYS A 728 42.17 -8.44 5.55
N SER A 729 42.71 -8.08 4.40
CA SER A 729 41.94 -7.70 3.23
C SER A 729 41.16 -8.89 2.67
N ALA A 730 40.07 -8.64 1.97
CA ALA A 730 39.19 -9.65 1.38
C ALA A 730 38.66 -10.70 2.40
N LEU A 731 38.52 -10.30 3.66
CA LEU A 731 37.98 -11.09 4.75
C LEU A 731 36.59 -10.54 5.14
N ALA A 732 35.63 -11.42 5.33
CA ALA A 732 34.36 -11.10 5.96
C ALA A 732 34.05 -12.08 7.10
N MET A 733 33.13 -11.70 7.99
CA MET A 733 32.81 -12.56 9.12
C MET A 733 31.33 -12.48 9.48
N THR A 734 30.82 -13.53 10.08
CA THR A 734 29.47 -13.56 10.67
C THR A 734 29.43 -14.53 11.84
N GLY A 735 28.83 -14.13 12.92
CA GLY A 735 28.69 -14.93 14.14
C GLY A 735 28.10 -14.12 15.26
N GLU A 736 27.21 -14.72 16.01
CA GLU A 736 26.76 -14.19 17.28
C GLU A 736 27.79 -14.49 18.35
N MET A 737 27.87 -13.64 19.37
CA MET A 737 28.85 -13.79 20.43
C MET A 737 28.22 -13.68 21.80
N THR A 738 28.62 -14.53 22.74
CA THR A 738 28.22 -14.40 24.13
C THR A 738 29.21 -13.50 24.89
N LEU A 739 28.80 -13.00 26.06
CA LEU A 739 29.66 -12.21 26.97
C LEU A 739 30.98 -12.95 27.36
N ARG A 740 31.01 -14.28 27.28
CA ARG A 740 32.19 -15.10 27.57
C ARG A 740 33.08 -15.35 26.34
N GLY A 741 32.71 -14.78 25.19
CA GLY A 741 33.47 -14.93 23.97
C GLY A 741 33.21 -16.21 23.16
N LYS A 742 32.22 -17.05 23.53
CA LYS A 742 31.82 -18.18 22.68
C LYS A 742 31.15 -17.63 21.43
N VAL A 743 31.55 -18.16 20.26
CA VAL A 743 30.92 -17.80 18.97
C VAL A 743 29.80 -18.80 18.68
N LEU A 744 28.59 -18.28 18.54
CA LEU A 744 27.39 -19.06 18.26
C LEU A 744 27.07 -19.11 16.76
N PRO A 745 26.34 -20.15 16.30
CA PRO A 745 25.94 -20.28 14.91
C PRO A 745 24.87 -19.25 14.56
N VAL A 746 24.82 -18.88 13.28
CA VAL A 746 23.89 -17.92 12.75
C VAL A 746 23.17 -18.46 11.51
N GLY A 747 21.97 -17.94 11.22
CA GLY A 747 21.19 -18.32 10.06
C GLY A 747 21.58 -17.57 8.78
N GLY A 748 21.00 -18.01 7.64
CA GLY A 748 21.18 -17.37 6.33
C GLY A 748 22.60 -17.56 5.77
N ILE A 749 23.26 -18.66 6.12
CA ILE A 749 24.67 -18.91 5.74
C ILE A 749 24.83 -18.94 4.23
N LYS A 750 23.97 -19.64 3.51
CA LYS A 750 24.04 -19.74 2.04
C LYS A 750 24.02 -18.35 1.39
N GLU A 751 23.05 -17.53 1.75
CA GLU A 751 22.89 -16.18 1.22
C GLU A 751 24.09 -15.27 1.57
N LYS A 752 24.59 -15.36 2.81
CA LYS A 752 25.75 -14.60 3.30
C LYS A 752 27.01 -14.94 2.50
N ILE A 753 27.26 -16.23 2.26
CA ILE A 753 28.42 -16.72 1.50
C ILE A 753 28.37 -16.23 0.05
N LEU A 754 27.18 -16.25 -0.53
CA LEU A 754 27.00 -15.79 -1.90
C LEU A 754 27.20 -14.27 -2.04
N ALA A 755 26.79 -13.52 -1.01
CA ALA A 755 27.08 -12.09 -0.95
C ALA A 755 28.60 -11.85 -0.83
N ALA A 756 29.27 -12.57 0.04
CA ALA A 756 30.72 -12.51 0.18
C ALA A 756 31.44 -12.80 -1.14
N LYS A 757 31.05 -13.85 -1.84
CA LYS A 757 31.63 -14.22 -3.15
C LYS A 757 31.41 -13.13 -4.19
N ARG A 758 30.20 -12.55 -4.28
CA ARG A 758 29.92 -11.43 -5.20
C ARG A 758 30.78 -10.20 -4.90
N ALA A 759 30.98 -9.92 -3.62
CA ALA A 759 31.81 -8.79 -3.17
C ALA A 759 33.34 -9.03 -3.31
N GLY A 760 33.79 -10.18 -3.82
CA GLY A 760 35.17 -10.49 -4.01
C GLY A 760 35.92 -10.90 -2.72
N ILE A 761 35.18 -11.23 -1.67
CA ILE A 761 35.74 -11.80 -0.43
C ILE A 761 36.37 -13.15 -0.75
N LYS A 762 37.50 -13.45 -0.11
CA LYS A 762 38.22 -14.71 -0.27
C LYS A 762 38.19 -15.58 0.97
N SER A 763 38.18 -14.98 2.15
CA SER A 763 38.19 -15.70 3.43
C SER A 763 36.94 -15.31 4.25
N ILE A 764 36.30 -16.28 4.87
CA ILE A 764 35.11 -16.08 5.68
C ILE A 764 35.32 -16.73 7.05
N VAL A 765 35.12 -15.94 8.12
CA VAL A 765 35.16 -16.43 9.50
C VAL A 765 33.71 -16.63 10.00
N LEU A 766 33.43 -17.81 10.53
CA LEU A 766 32.11 -18.18 11.05
C LEU A 766 32.22 -19.22 12.17
N SER A 767 31.11 -19.42 12.89
CA SER A 767 31.06 -20.42 13.96
C SER A 767 31.38 -21.84 13.44
N ALA A 768 32.10 -22.64 14.21
CA ALA A 768 32.31 -24.03 13.88
C ALA A 768 30.99 -24.82 13.76
N GLU A 769 29.98 -24.46 14.49
CA GLU A 769 28.67 -25.11 14.41
C GLU A 769 27.93 -24.84 13.08
N ASN A 770 28.38 -23.84 12.26
CA ASN A 770 27.88 -23.59 10.91
C ASN A 770 28.58 -24.41 9.82
N GLU A 771 29.54 -25.26 10.15
CA GLU A 771 30.22 -26.13 9.16
C GLU A 771 29.20 -27.03 8.43
N LYS A 772 28.20 -27.52 9.12
CA LYS A 772 27.09 -28.29 8.54
C LYS A 772 26.36 -27.53 7.41
N ASP A 773 26.11 -26.23 7.62
CA ASP A 773 25.42 -25.39 6.65
C ASP A 773 26.30 -25.15 5.41
N ILE A 774 27.61 -25.14 5.56
CA ILE A 774 28.56 -25.02 4.45
C ILE A 774 28.57 -26.30 3.63
N ASN A 775 28.58 -27.47 4.31
CA ASN A 775 28.60 -28.79 3.65
C ASN A 775 27.34 -29.04 2.82
N ASP A 776 26.22 -28.42 3.17
CA ASP A 776 24.97 -28.45 2.41
C ASP A 776 25.01 -27.56 1.15
N ILE A 777 26.02 -26.69 1.00
CA ILE A 777 26.16 -25.81 -0.15
C ILE A 777 26.95 -26.52 -1.24
N LYS A 778 26.42 -26.54 -2.48
CA LYS A 778 27.11 -27.15 -3.62
C LYS A 778 28.49 -26.55 -3.81
N GLU A 779 29.48 -27.42 -4.10
CA GLU A 779 30.88 -27.05 -4.23
C GLU A 779 31.13 -25.90 -5.23
N ILE A 780 30.36 -25.83 -6.30
CA ILE A 780 30.47 -24.77 -7.31
C ILE A 780 30.29 -23.35 -6.71
N TYR A 781 29.56 -23.24 -5.62
CA TYR A 781 29.24 -21.97 -4.98
C TYR A 781 30.27 -21.52 -3.97
N ILE A 782 30.96 -22.47 -3.35
CA ILE A 782 32.00 -22.23 -2.35
C ILE A 782 33.41 -22.23 -2.94
N LYS A 783 33.55 -22.66 -4.19
CA LYS A 783 34.84 -22.72 -4.89
C LYS A 783 35.53 -21.36 -4.91
N GLY A 784 36.75 -21.31 -4.41
CA GLY A 784 37.58 -20.10 -4.32
C GLY A 784 37.37 -19.30 -3.05
N LEU A 785 36.59 -19.81 -2.09
CA LEU A 785 36.44 -19.26 -0.75
C LEU A 785 37.17 -20.16 0.26
N GLU A 786 37.77 -19.53 1.24
CA GLU A 786 38.40 -20.18 2.39
C GLU A 786 37.52 -19.93 3.62
N PHE A 787 37.20 -21.01 4.34
CA PHE A 787 36.39 -20.92 5.55
C PHE A 787 37.26 -21.13 6.79
N ARG A 788 37.15 -20.19 7.73
CA ARG A 788 37.75 -20.31 9.04
C ARG A 788 36.69 -20.54 10.08
N TYR A 789 36.61 -21.74 10.58
CA TYR A 789 35.69 -22.14 11.64
C TYR A 789 36.31 -21.80 13.00
N VAL A 790 35.52 -21.11 13.84
CA VAL A 790 35.96 -20.63 15.15
C VAL A 790 34.94 -20.98 16.23
N ASN A 791 35.44 -21.26 17.44
CA ASN A 791 34.60 -21.51 18.61
C ASN A 791 34.60 -20.33 19.58
N THR A 792 35.67 -19.55 19.59
CA THR A 792 35.84 -18.44 20.53
C THR A 792 36.22 -17.16 19.79
N MET A 793 35.93 -16.03 20.42
CA MET A 793 36.35 -14.72 19.91
C MET A 793 37.88 -14.57 19.91
N GLN A 794 38.57 -15.28 20.78
CA GLN A 794 40.05 -15.33 20.77
C GLN A 794 40.59 -15.92 19.48
N ASP A 795 40.00 -17.03 18.98
CA ASP A 795 40.36 -17.65 17.71
C ASP A 795 40.20 -16.68 16.54
N VAL A 796 39.10 -15.86 16.59
CA VAL A 796 38.86 -14.81 15.60
C VAL A 796 39.98 -13.78 15.62
N LEU A 797 40.28 -13.23 16.81
CA LEU A 797 41.30 -12.17 16.98
C LEU A 797 42.71 -12.62 16.60
N GLU A 798 43.10 -13.85 16.94
CA GLU A 798 44.37 -14.44 16.53
C GLU A 798 44.45 -14.64 15.00
N PHE A 799 43.31 -14.93 14.35
CA PHE A 799 43.32 -15.13 12.91
C PHE A 799 43.33 -13.81 12.12
N ILE A 800 42.64 -12.76 12.59
CA ILE A 800 42.48 -11.51 11.82
C ILE A 800 43.69 -10.57 11.94
N PHE A 801 44.49 -10.66 13.03
CA PHE A 801 45.68 -9.84 13.27
C PHE A 801 46.99 -10.60 13.11
#